data_a1978d080362b0a2cf22ea2a87b3fc79
#
_entry.id   a1978d080362b0a2cf22ea2a87b3fc79
#
_cell.length_a   1.000
_cell.length_b   1.000
_cell.length_c   1.000
_cell.angle_alpha   90.00
_cell.angle_beta   90.00
_cell.angle_gamma   90.00
#
_symmetry.space_group_name_H-M   'P 1'
#
loop_
_entity.id
_entity.type
_entity.pdbx_description
1 polymer ?
#
loop_
_entity_poly.entity_id
_entity_poly.type
_entity_poly.pdbx_seq_one_letter_code
_entity_poly.pdbx_strand_id
1 'polypeptide(L)'
;ITGGVPANYGDVTGGVISTTTRGPSPRFFGTAEYVTSALFDPYNYNLGGLTIGGPLLRNKKTEAPIVGYLFSAEVQHNGDGRPYSVPVYKVKDDVLAELEARPLVPTAAGLGTIRAAELLRADDLETVNSRLNVATNGVRATGNINIKTSKKTNLVVGARFNQGFGRNSSFSNSLMNWKNNGAYNSRDFSTYVRFTQQFGGAGEDAESLIKNAYYTIQVDYTLNTDRSWDPRHRDNIFRYGHVGTFETQRTSFYGFGQDEKTGINAFRKLLDLDTAVVFTPSEYNPILANYTSTYYDLVSSGQINNSINNLTNIQQGGGLLNGQGPSSIYSLFGNVGAIQTNYGYSQAEQFRITASTNFDIGGHSLIAGLEYEQRFDRNFNVAGTALWLLMRNLQNDHMKELDTENPILVYRDGVFQDTINYNRALDLNKPRTFDRNLRIALGLDPDGADQVLLDVDNIHPDDLLGYGGLSLFSAQELLNFGAGSYVNYYGYDYTGKLLNYNPTLADFFKAKDANGNRTYPMAAFQPIYMAGYIQDQFLFNDLFFNVGVRVDRFDANQPVLKDPFTLYSSRTVGDVRSMGGLEGSPIPESIGDDYVVYVDNIKNPKRIVGYRSGFDWFNADGSPQNNPTIIANLSGGQAKPWIFEENFTDQGNPDQPVLSEKSFKDYTPQVTVSPRISFQFPISDEAEFFAHYDLLVQRPTPGFSRFNPVNYVNLEYGTANLPNPELLPQKLTEYEIGFRQMLGERSALKVNAFYREYRDLIQTVSVTEAYPATYVMYGNRDFTTAKGFSFQYDMRRTGNVMVNAQYSLSFADGTGSGANSGLALARSGQPNLRYIQPLDFDQRHTFSGNLDFRYGKGTDYNGLVIKNVRVFENAGVNILGTASSGFPYSRRVRAYGLTETASPIVGVLNGSRKPWQYKIDLTANKVWYYAKGKKTVEIYAQVLNVLNTQNVLNIYPFTGSPTDDGYLSSSRGQQAILFTTNAQSFADLYNVSMVNPFNFSIPRQIRLGVRLGL
;
A
#
# COMPACT_ATOMS: atom_id res chain seq x y z
N ILE A 1 27.50 -1.45 -11.40
CA ILE A 1 27.85 -0.03 -11.51
C ILE A 1 29.15 0.12 -10.77
N THR A 2 30.16 0.64 -11.41
CA THR A 2 31.47 0.89 -10.83
C THR A 2 31.65 2.40 -10.74
N GLY A 3 31.94 2.92 -9.54
CA GLY A 3 32.36 4.30 -9.41
C GLY A 3 31.36 5.30 -8.84
N GLY A 4 30.47 4.82 -7.97
CA GLY A 4 29.53 5.66 -7.24
C GLY A 4 28.30 6.11 -8.07
N VAL A 5 27.36 6.82 -7.43
CA VAL A 5 26.15 7.35 -8.07
C VAL A 5 26.44 8.79 -8.55
N PRO A 6 26.36 9.11 -9.85
CA PRO A 6 26.60 10.47 -10.35
C PRO A 6 25.68 11.52 -9.71
N ALA A 7 26.15 12.77 -9.58
CA ALA A 7 25.44 13.85 -8.87
C ALA A 7 24.10 14.24 -9.52
N ASN A 8 23.91 13.93 -10.80
CA ASN A 8 22.63 14.17 -11.50
C ASN A 8 21.49 13.25 -11.05
N TYR A 9 21.76 12.20 -10.26
CA TYR A 9 20.74 11.34 -9.68
C TYR A 9 20.53 11.68 -8.19
N GLY A 10 19.32 11.92 -7.80
CA GLY A 10 18.92 12.21 -6.41
C GLY A 10 17.76 11.35 -5.95
N ASP A 11 17.32 11.55 -4.69
CA ASP A 11 16.20 10.85 -4.07
C ASP A 11 16.36 9.31 -4.11
N VAL A 12 17.57 8.83 -3.81
CA VAL A 12 17.93 7.41 -3.90
C VAL A 12 18.92 7.03 -2.81
N THR A 13 18.70 5.89 -2.18
CA THR A 13 19.63 5.23 -1.25
C THR A 13 20.00 3.80 -1.69
N GLY A 14 19.53 3.39 -2.86
CA GLY A 14 19.82 2.11 -3.51
C GLY A 14 20.59 2.28 -4.82
N GLY A 15 20.16 1.62 -5.87
CA GLY A 15 20.72 1.74 -7.22
C GLY A 15 19.83 2.56 -8.16
N VAL A 16 20.41 3.04 -9.24
CA VAL A 16 19.71 3.75 -10.30
C VAL A 16 19.70 2.90 -11.58
N ILE A 17 18.51 2.69 -12.17
CA ILE A 17 18.34 2.08 -13.48
C ILE A 17 17.88 3.16 -14.44
N SER A 18 18.75 3.53 -15.39
CA SER A 18 18.43 4.50 -16.45
C SER A 18 18.21 3.77 -17.76
N THR A 19 17.04 3.98 -18.37
CA THR A 19 16.71 3.41 -19.67
C THR A 19 16.56 4.51 -20.71
N THR A 20 17.34 4.44 -21.77
CA THR A 20 17.24 5.36 -22.91
C THR A 20 16.65 4.65 -24.12
N THR A 21 15.71 5.30 -24.78
CA THR A 21 15.18 4.81 -26.05
C THR A 21 16.20 5.01 -27.18
N ARG A 22 16.17 4.12 -28.17
CA ARG A 22 16.99 4.25 -29.38
C ARG A 22 16.78 5.61 -30.04
N GLY A 23 17.86 6.22 -30.46
CA GLY A 23 17.82 7.41 -31.33
C GLY A 23 17.24 7.10 -32.74
N PRO A 24 16.98 8.12 -33.55
CA PRO A 24 16.40 7.95 -34.89
C PRO A 24 17.31 7.09 -35.76
N SER A 25 16.76 6.01 -36.33
CA SER A 25 17.44 5.16 -37.29
C SER A 25 17.48 5.83 -38.66
N PRO A 26 18.62 5.79 -39.41
CA PRO A 26 18.68 6.28 -40.77
C PRO A 26 17.92 5.39 -41.77
N ARG A 27 17.54 4.19 -41.36
CA ARG A 27 16.77 3.23 -42.16
C ARG A 27 15.53 2.81 -41.42
N PHE A 28 14.47 2.49 -42.16
CA PHE A 28 13.30 1.86 -41.61
C PHE A 28 13.68 0.48 -41.06
N PHE A 29 13.15 0.15 -39.90
CA PHE A 29 13.21 -1.17 -39.29
C PHE A 29 11.90 -1.49 -38.60
N GLY A 30 11.60 -2.78 -38.48
CA GLY A 30 10.46 -3.27 -37.75
C GLY A 30 10.80 -4.60 -37.10
N THR A 31 10.21 -4.87 -35.95
CA THR A 31 10.25 -6.17 -35.31
C THR A 31 8.85 -6.54 -34.83
N ALA A 32 8.45 -7.77 -35.12
CA ALA A 32 7.22 -8.35 -34.54
C ALA A 32 7.63 -9.58 -33.72
N GLU A 33 7.04 -9.73 -32.56
CA GLU A 33 7.37 -10.82 -31.62
C GLU A 33 6.08 -11.44 -31.09
N TYR A 34 6.08 -12.76 -30.99
CA TYR A 34 5.06 -13.48 -30.27
C TYR A 34 5.69 -14.54 -29.36
N VAL A 35 5.26 -14.55 -28.10
CA VAL A 35 5.75 -15.49 -27.07
C VAL A 35 4.56 -16.16 -26.45
N THR A 36 4.65 -17.50 -26.26
CA THR A 36 3.59 -18.27 -25.60
C THR A 36 4.17 -19.34 -24.69
N SER A 37 3.49 -19.63 -23.60
CA SER A 37 3.70 -20.81 -22.77
C SER A 37 2.58 -21.86 -22.90
N ALA A 38 1.48 -21.51 -23.55
CA ALA A 38 0.25 -22.29 -23.59
C ALA A 38 0.42 -23.76 -24.10
N LEU A 39 1.52 -24.05 -24.81
CA LEU A 39 1.85 -25.39 -25.29
C LEU A 39 2.58 -26.26 -24.24
N PHE A 40 3.10 -25.67 -23.17
CA PHE A 40 4.07 -26.31 -22.27
C PHE A 40 3.68 -26.26 -20.79
N ASP A 41 2.89 -25.27 -20.38
CA ASP A 41 2.45 -25.14 -19.02
C ASP A 41 1.00 -24.60 -18.94
N PRO A 42 0.30 -24.80 -17.80
CA PRO A 42 -1.08 -24.34 -17.62
C PRO A 42 -1.21 -22.83 -17.34
N TYR A 43 -0.10 -22.10 -17.28
CA TYR A 43 -0.08 -20.70 -16.82
C TYR A 43 -0.50 -19.72 -17.91
N ASN A 44 -0.54 -20.20 -19.17
CA ASN A 44 -1.09 -19.48 -20.31
C ASN A 44 -0.52 -18.06 -20.49
N TYR A 45 0.81 -17.95 -20.45
CA TYR A 45 1.49 -16.70 -20.78
C TYR A 45 1.48 -16.47 -22.29
N ASN A 46 1.03 -15.30 -22.74
CA ASN A 46 1.06 -14.89 -24.13
C ASN A 46 1.49 -13.42 -24.22
N LEU A 47 2.40 -13.11 -25.13
CA LEU A 47 2.85 -11.73 -25.40
C LEU A 47 2.95 -11.54 -26.91
N GLY A 48 2.30 -10.49 -27.41
CA GLY A 48 2.47 -9.99 -28.77
C GLY A 48 3.14 -8.62 -28.74
N GLY A 49 4.24 -8.45 -29.45
CA GLY A 49 5.00 -7.20 -29.50
C GLY A 49 5.24 -6.73 -30.93
N LEU A 50 5.22 -5.42 -31.12
CA LEU A 50 5.55 -4.74 -32.37
C LEU A 50 6.43 -3.54 -32.09
N THR A 51 7.54 -3.42 -32.77
CA THR A 51 8.39 -2.22 -32.75
C THR A 51 8.69 -1.78 -34.17
N ILE A 52 8.46 -0.52 -34.48
CA ILE A 52 8.75 0.10 -35.78
C ILE A 52 9.49 1.41 -35.58
N GLY A 53 10.41 1.71 -36.47
CA GLY A 53 11.13 2.98 -36.42
C GLY A 53 11.81 3.28 -37.74
N GLY A 54 12.16 4.53 -37.90
CA GLY A 54 12.83 4.99 -39.09
C GLY A 54 12.68 6.49 -39.34
N PRO A 55 13.13 6.98 -40.47
CA PRO A 55 12.99 8.38 -40.84
C PRO A 55 11.60 8.68 -41.38
N LEU A 56 10.95 9.74 -40.88
CA LEU A 56 9.76 10.35 -41.49
C LEU A 56 10.14 11.38 -42.56
N LEU A 57 11.18 12.19 -42.28
CA LEU A 57 11.72 13.17 -43.18
C LEU A 57 13.24 13.03 -43.26
N ARG A 58 13.80 13.14 -44.47
CA ARG A 58 15.23 13.11 -44.72
C ARG A 58 15.70 14.40 -45.38
N ASN A 59 16.92 14.75 -45.09
CA ASN A 59 17.61 15.80 -45.84
C ASN A 59 17.86 15.31 -47.24
N LYS A 60 17.37 16.05 -48.26
CA LYS A 60 17.51 15.68 -49.68
C LYS A 60 18.97 15.60 -50.17
N LYS A 61 19.92 16.29 -49.52
CA LYS A 61 21.33 16.30 -49.88
C LYS A 61 22.17 15.26 -49.16
N THR A 62 21.91 15.03 -47.90
CA THR A 62 22.73 14.16 -47.01
C THR A 62 22.09 12.82 -46.70
N GLU A 63 20.82 12.59 -47.10
CA GLU A 63 19.99 11.46 -46.73
C GLU A 63 19.83 11.23 -45.21
N ALA A 64 20.40 12.11 -44.40
CA ALA A 64 20.32 12.05 -42.96
C ALA A 64 18.87 12.31 -42.48
N PRO A 65 18.36 11.59 -41.46
CA PRO A 65 17.02 11.83 -40.91
C PRO A 65 16.94 13.21 -40.26
N ILE A 66 15.99 14.05 -40.71
CA ILE A 66 15.59 15.29 -40.06
C ILE A 66 14.55 14.98 -39.01
N VAL A 67 13.57 14.16 -39.34
CA VAL A 67 12.55 13.67 -38.40
C VAL A 67 12.60 12.16 -38.39
N GLY A 68 12.87 11.59 -37.25
CA GLY A 68 12.83 10.15 -37.02
C GLY A 68 11.79 9.79 -35.95
N TYR A 69 11.31 8.56 -36.01
CA TYR A 69 10.36 8.04 -35.03
C TYR A 69 10.75 6.65 -34.57
N LEU A 70 10.31 6.33 -33.38
CA LEU A 70 10.26 4.99 -32.79
C LEU A 70 8.89 4.80 -32.16
N PHE A 71 8.25 3.66 -32.46
CA PHE A 71 7.03 3.23 -31.80
C PHE A 71 7.15 1.77 -31.43
N SER A 72 6.82 1.41 -30.20
CA SER A 72 6.76 0.04 -29.69
C SER A 72 5.45 -0.17 -28.95
N ALA A 73 4.78 -1.28 -29.21
CA ALA A 73 3.57 -1.68 -28.52
C ALA A 73 3.66 -3.17 -28.15
N GLU A 74 3.17 -3.49 -26.98
CA GLU A 74 3.10 -4.86 -26.45
C GLU A 74 1.71 -5.10 -25.86
N VAL A 75 1.16 -6.29 -26.08
CA VAL A 75 -0.04 -6.80 -25.44
C VAL A 75 0.32 -8.10 -24.75
N GLN A 76 0.00 -8.23 -23.49
CA GLN A 76 0.32 -9.38 -22.68
C GLN A 76 -0.94 -9.96 -22.03
N HIS A 77 -1.07 -11.28 -22.09
CA HIS A 77 -2.03 -12.06 -21.31
C HIS A 77 -1.26 -13.05 -20.46
N ASN A 78 -1.64 -13.18 -19.19
CA ASN A 78 -1.04 -14.13 -18.27
C ASN A 78 -2.16 -14.76 -17.44
N GLY A 79 -2.46 -16.04 -17.69
CA GLY A 79 -3.53 -16.76 -17.00
C GLY A 79 -3.23 -16.94 -15.52
N ASP A 80 -1.96 -17.23 -15.18
CA ASP A 80 -1.45 -17.25 -13.80
C ASP A 80 -0.04 -16.64 -13.74
N GLY A 81 0.04 -15.39 -13.33
CA GLY A 81 1.31 -14.64 -13.26
C GLY A 81 2.23 -15.05 -12.11
N ARG A 82 1.73 -15.79 -11.14
CA ARG A 82 2.49 -16.28 -9.98
C ARG A 82 2.05 -17.70 -9.62
N PRO A 83 2.35 -18.67 -10.48
CA PRO A 83 1.96 -20.06 -10.25
C PRO A 83 2.64 -20.61 -8.99
N TYR A 84 2.01 -21.59 -8.37
CA TYR A 84 2.51 -22.22 -7.17
C TYR A 84 3.29 -23.50 -7.49
N SER A 85 4.39 -23.74 -6.80
CA SER A 85 5.19 -24.98 -6.93
C SER A 85 4.69 -26.11 -6.03
N VAL A 86 3.71 -25.82 -5.18
CA VAL A 86 2.99 -26.80 -4.35
C VAL A 86 1.56 -26.93 -4.85
N PRO A 87 0.86 -28.04 -4.53
CA PRO A 87 -0.52 -28.23 -4.97
C PRO A 87 -1.43 -27.07 -4.55
N VAL A 88 -2.28 -26.62 -5.45
CA VAL A 88 -3.39 -25.71 -5.15
C VAL A 88 -4.63 -26.56 -4.96
N TYR A 89 -5.23 -26.46 -3.80
CA TYR A 89 -6.47 -27.16 -3.51
C TYR A 89 -7.67 -26.27 -3.81
N LYS A 90 -8.72 -26.88 -4.37
CA LYS A 90 -10.07 -26.31 -4.43
C LYS A 90 -11.07 -27.37 -3.95
N VAL A 91 -12.23 -26.93 -3.52
CA VAL A 91 -13.38 -27.82 -3.29
C VAL A 91 -13.86 -28.36 -4.65
N LYS A 92 -14.21 -29.67 -4.71
CA LYS A 92 -14.79 -30.29 -5.92
C LYS A 92 -16.02 -29.52 -6.38
N ASP A 93 -16.26 -29.45 -7.69
CA ASP A 93 -17.27 -28.55 -8.24
C ASP A 93 -18.71 -28.91 -7.82
N ASP A 94 -19.02 -30.19 -7.64
CA ASP A 94 -20.31 -30.68 -7.13
C ASP A 94 -20.52 -30.30 -5.65
N VAL A 95 -19.53 -30.51 -4.80
CA VAL A 95 -19.55 -30.11 -3.39
C VAL A 95 -19.63 -28.59 -3.25
N LEU A 96 -18.87 -27.85 -4.07
CA LEU A 96 -18.91 -26.38 -4.08
C LEU A 96 -20.31 -25.87 -4.44
N ALA A 97 -20.95 -26.47 -5.45
CA ALA A 97 -22.31 -26.09 -5.85
C ALA A 97 -23.33 -26.34 -4.72
N GLU A 98 -23.17 -27.42 -3.97
CA GLU A 98 -24.01 -27.69 -2.79
C GLU A 98 -23.79 -26.67 -1.67
N LEU A 99 -22.52 -26.35 -1.37
CA LEU A 99 -22.18 -25.31 -0.37
C LEU A 99 -22.69 -23.93 -0.77
N GLU A 100 -22.61 -23.57 -2.07
CA GLU A 100 -23.15 -22.31 -2.58
C GLU A 100 -24.67 -22.25 -2.49
N ALA A 101 -25.37 -23.39 -2.73
CA ALA A 101 -26.82 -23.48 -2.67
C ALA A 101 -27.35 -23.56 -1.24
N ARG A 102 -26.68 -24.31 -0.36
CA ARG A 102 -27.10 -24.56 1.04
C ARG A 102 -25.92 -24.37 2.00
N PRO A 103 -25.52 -23.10 2.28
CA PRO A 103 -24.32 -22.81 3.07
C PRO A 103 -24.49 -23.09 4.58
N LEU A 104 -25.69 -23.37 5.06
CA LEU A 104 -26.00 -23.68 6.44
C LEU A 104 -26.63 -25.08 6.56
N VAL A 105 -26.31 -25.76 7.65
CA VAL A 105 -26.96 -27.01 8.08
C VAL A 105 -27.39 -26.93 9.53
N PRO A 106 -28.47 -27.65 9.98
CA PRO A 106 -28.88 -27.61 11.37
C PRO A 106 -27.83 -28.28 12.27
N THR A 107 -27.72 -27.82 13.49
CA THR A 107 -26.98 -28.55 14.55
C THR A 107 -27.69 -29.87 14.87
N ALA A 108 -26.94 -30.88 15.34
CA ALA A 108 -27.52 -32.17 15.71
C ALA A 108 -28.69 -32.08 16.72
N ALA A 109 -28.72 -31.04 17.57
CA ALA A 109 -29.77 -30.79 18.52
C ALA A 109 -30.94 -29.95 17.97
N GLY A 110 -30.87 -29.48 16.72
CA GLY A 110 -31.89 -28.58 16.13
C GLY A 110 -32.01 -27.21 16.79
N LEU A 111 -31.03 -26.81 17.61
CA LEU A 111 -31.02 -25.55 18.34
C LEU A 111 -30.39 -24.37 17.61
N GLY A 112 -29.90 -24.59 16.40
CA GLY A 112 -29.25 -23.56 15.59
C GLY A 112 -28.61 -24.15 14.33
N THR A 113 -27.81 -23.34 13.66
CA THR A 113 -27.09 -23.74 12.42
C THR A 113 -25.58 -23.76 12.61
N ILE A 114 -24.92 -24.52 11.77
CA ILE A 114 -23.47 -24.47 11.52
C ILE A 114 -23.25 -24.21 10.02
N ARG A 115 -22.09 -23.68 9.67
CA ARG A 115 -21.72 -23.49 8.28
C ARG A 115 -21.43 -24.84 7.64
N ALA A 116 -22.06 -25.15 6.52
CA ALA A 116 -21.88 -26.44 5.84
C ALA A 116 -20.40 -26.72 5.49
N ALA A 117 -19.63 -25.67 5.15
CA ALA A 117 -18.21 -25.79 4.88
C ALA A 117 -17.34 -26.19 6.09
N GLU A 118 -17.85 -26.14 7.32
CA GLU A 118 -17.19 -26.70 8.52
C GLU A 118 -17.26 -28.26 8.58
N LEU A 119 -17.95 -28.87 7.63
CA LEU A 119 -18.02 -30.34 7.50
C LEU A 119 -17.11 -30.87 6.39
N LEU A 120 -16.46 -29.99 5.61
CA LEU A 120 -15.55 -30.38 4.53
C LEU A 120 -14.42 -31.28 5.02
N ARG A 121 -14.09 -32.27 4.22
CA ARG A 121 -13.03 -33.26 4.45
C ARG A 121 -11.97 -33.19 3.35
N ALA A 122 -10.83 -33.78 3.58
CA ALA A 122 -9.78 -33.89 2.57
C ALA A 122 -10.28 -34.50 1.26
N ASP A 123 -11.21 -35.47 1.32
CA ASP A 123 -11.80 -36.14 0.17
C ASP A 123 -12.72 -35.27 -0.68
N ASP A 124 -13.21 -34.16 -0.12
CA ASP A 124 -14.04 -33.17 -0.82
C ASP A 124 -13.19 -32.19 -1.65
N LEU A 125 -11.87 -32.30 -1.53
CA LEU A 125 -10.92 -31.43 -2.20
C LEU A 125 -10.29 -32.11 -3.42
N GLU A 126 -9.94 -31.28 -4.38
CA GLU A 126 -9.10 -31.69 -5.52
C GLU A 126 -7.98 -30.69 -5.78
N THR A 127 -6.93 -31.14 -6.46
CA THR A 127 -5.79 -30.28 -6.81
C THR A 127 -5.95 -29.72 -8.21
N VAL A 128 -5.54 -28.45 -8.39
CA VAL A 128 -5.47 -27.79 -9.68
C VAL A 128 -4.04 -27.38 -10.02
N ASN A 129 -3.72 -27.36 -11.32
CA ASN A 129 -2.36 -27.11 -11.80
C ASN A 129 -2.02 -25.59 -11.88
N SER A 130 -3.00 -24.72 -11.74
CA SER A 130 -2.82 -23.27 -11.72
C SER A 130 -3.90 -22.62 -10.85
N ARG A 131 -3.63 -21.40 -10.39
CA ARG A 131 -4.63 -20.63 -9.65
C ARG A 131 -5.82 -20.25 -10.53
N LEU A 132 -6.99 -20.20 -9.94
CA LEU A 132 -8.24 -19.93 -10.64
C LEU A 132 -8.61 -18.44 -10.53
N ASN A 133 -9.16 -17.89 -11.62
CA ASN A 133 -9.64 -16.51 -11.72
C ASN A 133 -8.60 -15.45 -11.24
N VAL A 134 -7.36 -15.58 -11.71
CA VAL A 134 -6.23 -14.70 -11.38
C VAL A 134 -5.58 -14.06 -12.60
N ALA A 135 -6.18 -14.22 -13.77
CA ALA A 135 -5.63 -13.75 -15.02
C ALA A 135 -5.35 -12.22 -14.97
N THR A 136 -4.21 -11.85 -15.53
CA THR A 136 -3.78 -10.48 -15.70
C THR A 136 -3.53 -10.18 -17.17
N ASN A 137 -3.88 -8.96 -17.58
CA ASN A 137 -3.66 -8.49 -18.93
C ASN A 137 -2.92 -7.16 -18.89
N GLY A 138 -2.06 -6.93 -19.87
CA GLY A 138 -1.28 -5.71 -19.97
C GLY A 138 -1.24 -5.18 -21.38
N VAL A 139 -1.29 -3.87 -21.50
CA VAL A 139 -1.02 -3.15 -22.74
C VAL A 139 0.06 -2.13 -22.45
N ARG A 140 1.13 -2.13 -23.24
CA ARG A 140 2.22 -1.16 -23.15
C ARG A 140 2.45 -0.55 -24.51
N ALA A 141 2.58 0.77 -24.56
CA ALA A 141 2.96 1.47 -25.76
C ALA A 141 3.99 2.54 -25.41
N THR A 142 5.02 2.67 -26.24
CA THR A 142 6.05 3.71 -26.10
C THR A 142 6.35 4.26 -27.48
N GLY A 143 6.38 5.57 -27.59
CA GLY A 143 6.75 6.22 -28.84
C GLY A 143 7.57 7.48 -28.61
N ASN A 144 8.46 7.78 -29.55
CA ASN A 144 9.13 9.07 -29.59
C ASN A 144 9.29 9.55 -31.03
N ILE A 145 9.28 10.86 -31.17
CA ILE A 145 9.60 11.58 -32.38
C ILE A 145 10.82 12.43 -32.08
N ASN A 146 11.86 12.29 -32.92
CA ASN A 146 13.10 13.01 -32.78
C ASN A 146 13.25 13.95 -33.99
N ILE A 147 13.38 15.24 -33.72
CA ILE A 147 13.42 16.30 -34.73
C ILE A 147 14.78 17.01 -34.65
N LYS A 148 15.60 16.85 -35.65
CA LYS A 148 16.84 17.60 -35.79
C LYS A 148 16.55 18.93 -36.47
N THR A 149 16.32 19.99 -35.69
CA THR A 149 15.97 21.31 -36.15
C THR A 149 17.17 22.01 -36.82
N SER A 150 18.39 21.63 -36.40
CA SER A 150 19.66 22.02 -37.05
C SER A 150 20.73 20.93 -36.81
N LYS A 151 21.98 21.18 -37.29
CA LYS A 151 23.10 20.29 -36.96
C LYS A 151 23.43 20.26 -35.45
N LYS A 152 23.08 21.34 -34.73
CA LYS A 152 23.39 21.57 -33.32
C LYS A 152 22.18 21.47 -32.39
N THR A 153 20.97 21.36 -32.93
CA THR A 153 19.73 21.33 -32.12
C THR A 153 18.93 20.08 -32.37
N ASN A 154 18.44 19.49 -31.29
CA ASN A 154 17.59 18.29 -31.29
C ASN A 154 16.41 18.49 -30.38
N LEU A 155 15.21 18.20 -30.87
CA LEU A 155 13.97 18.16 -30.11
C LEU A 155 13.42 16.74 -30.11
N VAL A 156 13.16 16.18 -28.92
CA VAL A 156 12.53 14.86 -28.76
C VAL A 156 11.22 15.05 -28.04
N VAL A 157 10.16 14.52 -28.63
CA VAL A 157 8.85 14.40 -27.98
C VAL A 157 8.57 12.92 -27.81
N GLY A 158 8.35 12.47 -26.59
CA GLY A 158 8.09 11.07 -26.29
C GLY A 158 6.87 10.89 -25.41
N ALA A 159 6.21 9.73 -25.54
CA ALA A 159 5.12 9.32 -24.67
C ALA A 159 5.22 7.83 -24.38
N ARG A 160 4.74 7.46 -23.20
CA ARG A 160 4.61 6.08 -22.74
C ARG A 160 3.22 5.89 -22.14
N PHE A 161 2.61 4.79 -22.50
CA PHE A 161 1.36 4.32 -21.92
C PHE A 161 1.54 2.88 -21.41
N ASN A 162 1.08 2.61 -20.19
CA ASN A 162 1.05 1.27 -19.63
C ASN A 162 -0.30 1.09 -18.94
N GLN A 163 -0.98 0.00 -19.25
CA GLN A 163 -2.23 -0.39 -18.58
C GLN A 163 -2.14 -1.85 -18.17
N GLY A 164 -2.37 -2.10 -16.89
CA GLY A 164 -2.52 -3.43 -16.32
C GLY A 164 -3.90 -3.60 -15.73
N PHE A 165 -4.59 -4.68 -16.04
CA PHE A 165 -5.87 -5.04 -15.44
C PHE A 165 -5.91 -6.54 -15.14
N GLY A 166 -6.57 -6.90 -14.03
CA GLY A 166 -6.59 -8.28 -13.58
C GLY A 166 -7.46 -8.48 -12.35
N ARG A 167 -7.18 -9.57 -11.66
CA ARG A 167 -7.89 -9.99 -10.46
C ARG A 167 -6.99 -9.96 -9.24
N ASN A 168 -7.55 -9.48 -8.12
CA ASN A 168 -6.94 -9.58 -6.79
C ASN A 168 -7.24 -10.96 -6.22
N SER A 169 -6.23 -11.73 -5.90
CA SER A 169 -6.39 -13.07 -5.32
C SER A 169 -5.72 -13.17 -3.96
N SER A 170 -6.30 -13.95 -3.06
CA SER A 170 -5.69 -14.35 -1.79
C SER A 170 -5.67 -15.86 -1.65
N PHE A 171 -4.72 -16.39 -0.88
CA PHE A 171 -4.66 -17.82 -0.59
C PHE A 171 -5.89 -18.28 0.22
N SER A 172 -6.37 -17.44 1.15
CA SER A 172 -7.58 -17.75 1.92
C SER A 172 -8.84 -17.92 1.07
N ASN A 173 -8.92 -17.27 -0.09
CA ASN A 173 -10.05 -17.41 -1.01
C ASN A 173 -9.87 -18.52 -2.05
N SER A 174 -8.69 -19.15 -2.13
CA SER A 174 -8.37 -20.12 -3.18
C SER A 174 -9.20 -21.42 -3.11
N LEU A 175 -9.63 -21.82 -1.90
CA LEU A 175 -10.27 -23.12 -1.70
C LEU A 175 -11.70 -23.17 -2.24
N MET A 176 -12.54 -22.18 -1.97
CA MET A 176 -13.95 -22.18 -2.36
C MET A 176 -14.50 -20.84 -2.84
N ASN A 177 -13.72 -19.77 -2.76
CA ASN A 177 -14.20 -18.41 -3.05
C ASN A 177 -13.46 -17.69 -4.19
N TRP A 178 -12.67 -18.40 -4.96
CA TRP A 178 -11.86 -17.86 -6.06
C TRP A 178 -12.71 -17.16 -7.16
N LYS A 179 -13.97 -17.54 -7.34
CA LYS A 179 -14.91 -16.91 -8.29
C LYS A 179 -15.13 -15.42 -7.98
N ASN A 180 -15.00 -15.03 -6.72
CA ASN A 180 -15.29 -13.68 -6.18
C ASN A 180 -14.04 -12.78 -6.05
N ASN A 181 -12.91 -13.15 -6.67
CA ASN A 181 -11.74 -12.29 -6.70
C ASN A 181 -12.05 -10.90 -7.26
N GLY A 182 -11.70 -9.86 -6.51
CA GLY A 182 -11.87 -8.46 -6.91
C GLY A 182 -11.12 -8.12 -8.19
N ALA A 183 -11.49 -7.03 -8.84
CA ALA A 183 -10.82 -6.52 -10.03
C ALA A 183 -9.97 -5.30 -9.72
N TYR A 184 -8.90 -5.10 -10.49
CA TYR A 184 -8.12 -3.88 -10.50
C TYR A 184 -7.80 -3.42 -11.91
N ASN A 185 -7.57 -2.13 -12.08
CA ASN A 185 -7.07 -1.51 -13.29
C ASN A 185 -6.07 -0.41 -12.91
N SER A 186 -4.84 -0.55 -13.38
CA SER A 186 -3.78 0.44 -13.21
C SER A 186 -3.41 1.01 -14.56
N ARG A 187 -3.29 2.32 -14.66
CA ARG A 187 -2.87 3.02 -15.88
C ARG A 187 -1.79 4.03 -15.56
N ASP A 188 -0.72 3.97 -16.32
CA ASP A 188 0.37 4.93 -16.28
C ASP A 188 0.48 5.59 -17.64
N PHE A 189 0.40 6.90 -17.67
CA PHE A 189 0.68 7.70 -18.85
C PHE A 189 1.80 8.69 -18.53
N SER A 190 2.83 8.73 -19.36
CA SER A 190 3.86 9.75 -19.22
C SER A 190 4.24 10.31 -20.61
N THR A 191 4.52 11.60 -20.63
CA THR A 191 4.99 12.30 -21.83
C THR A 191 6.11 13.25 -21.46
N TYR A 192 7.02 13.48 -22.40
CA TYR A 192 8.11 14.43 -22.22
C TYR A 192 8.45 15.17 -23.51
N VAL A 193 8.96 16.37 -23.32
CA VAL A 193 9.57 17.17 -24.36
C VAL A 193 10.98 17.49 -23.93
N ARG A 194 11.97 17.09 -24.73
CA ARG A 194 13.39 17.32 -24.48
C ARG A 194 14.01 18.13 -25.61
N PHE A 195 14.56 19.26 -25.26
CA PHE A 195 15.35 20.11 -26.18
C PHE A 195 16.81 20.04 -25.80
N THR A 196 17.66 19.77 -26.79
CA THR A 196 19.14 19.76 -26.62
C THR A 196 19.78 20.70 -27.64
N GLN A 197 20.62 21.62 -27.16
CA GLN A 197 21.43 22.50 -27.96
C GLN A 197 22.90 22.19 -27.74
N GLN A 198 23.64 21.94 -28.81
CA GLN A 198 25.08 21.76 -28.82
C GLN A 198 25.77 23.03 -29.31
N PHE A 199 26.92 23.36 -28.74
CA PHE A 199 27.78 24.47 -29.09
C PHE A 199 29.14 23.91 -29.54
N GLY A 200 29.63 24.32 -30.69
CA GLY A 200 30.89 23.81 -31.22
C GLY A 200 30.90 22.35 -31.67
N GLY A 201 31.58 21.99 -32.71
CA GLY A 201 31.92 20.63 -33.09
C GLY A 201 33.43 20.44 -32.94
N ALA A 202 33.91 19.22 -32.74
CA ALA A 202 35.36 18.93 -32.78
C ALA A 202 35.94 19.40 -34.12
N GLY A 203 36.57 20.56 -34.12
CA GLY A 203 37.22 21.15 -35.31
C GLY A 203 36.75 22.54 -35.74
N GLU A 204 35.59 23.05 -35.26
CA GLU A 204 35.10 24.37 -35.67
C GLU A 204 35.66 25.55 -34.85
N ASP A 205 36.14 25.31 -33.60
CA ASP A 205 36.76 26.32 -32.72
C ASP A 205 37.94 25.73 -31.94
N ALA A 206 39.05 25.48 -32.65
CA ALA A 206 40.29 24.94 -32.05
C ALA A 206 40.92 25.86 -30.97
N GLU A 207 40.51 27.13 -30.94
CA GLU A 207 40.98 28.14 -29.97
C GLU A 207 40.01 28.35 -28.79
N SER A 208 38.82 27.77 -28.82
CA SER A 208 37.86 27.94 -27.71
C SER A 208 38.33 27.23 -26.45
N LEU A 209 38.32 27.95 -25.31
CA LEU A 209 38.60 27.42 -24.00
C LEU A 209 37.55 26.38 -23.54
N ILE A 210 36.30 26.54 -24.01
CA ILE A 210 35.16 25.65 -23.69
C ILE A 210 34.91 24.75 -24.91
N LYS A 211 34.91 23.42 -24.67
CA LYS A 211 34.71 22.40 -25.72
C LYS A 211 33.52 21.52 -25.36
N ASN A 212 32.95 20.82 -26.36
CA ASN A 212 31.89 19.84 -26.21
C ASN A 212 30.66 20.34 -25.42
N ALA A 213 30.43 21.67 -25.43
CA ALA A 213 29.37 22.26 -24.64
C ALA A 213 27.98 21.93 -25.24
N TYR A 214 27.08 21.48 -24.37
CA TYR A 214 25.66 21.37 -24.68
C TYR A 214 24.79 21.59 -23.43
N TYR A 215 23.58 22.01 -23.66
CA TYR A 215 22.56 21.98 -22.62
C TYR A 215 21.33 21.21 -23.08
N THR A 216 20.62 20.65 -22.09
CA THR A 216 19.38 19.93 -22.31
C THR A 216 18.32 20.46 -21.32
N ILE A 217 17.14 20.79 -21.82
CA ILE A 217 15.97 21.12 -21.03
C ILE A 217 14.91 20.07 -21.33
N GLN A 218 14.34 19.48 -20.28
CA GLN A 218 13.27 18.49 -20.43
C GLN A 218 12.12 18.86 -19.50
N VAL A 219 10.92 18.74 -20.04
CA VAL A 219 9.65 18.86 -19.30
C VAL A 219 8.96 17.54 -19.39
N ASP A 220 8.56 17.00 -18.23
CA ASP A 220 7.88 15.72 -18.09
C ASP A 220 6.53 15.92 -17.44
N TYR A 221 5.54 15.17 -17.89
CA TYR A 221 4.25 14.99 -17.21
C TYR A 221 3.94 13.52 -17.08
N THR A 222 3.53 13.08 -15.90
CA THR A 222 3.14 11.69 -15.62
C THR A 222 1.80 11.69 -14.90
N LEU A 223 0.92 10.78 -15.31
CA LEU A 223 -0.38 10.52 -14.72
C LEU A 223 -0.52 9.03 -14.43
N ASN A 224 -0.66 8.68 -13.15
CA ASN A 224 -0.94 7.32 -12.71
C ASN A 224 -2.36 7.27 -12.14
N THR A 225 -3.13 6.27 -12.53
CA THR A 225 -4.48 6.04 -12.02
C THR A 225 -4.67 4.57 -11.68
N ASP A 226 -5.14 4.32 -10.46
CA ASP A 226 -5.47 2.97 -9.99
C ASP A 226 -6.93 2.92 -9.59
N ARG A 227 -7.58 1.80 -9.86
CA ARG A 227 -8.96 1.53 -9.48
C ARG A 227 -9.09 0.09 -9.02
N SER A 228 -9.84 -0.15 -7.93
CA SER A 228 -10.15 -1.47 -7.39
C SER A 228 -11.65 -1.58 -7.08
N TRP A 229 -12.29 -2.68 -7.50
CA TRP A 229 -13.73 -2.86 -7.37
C TRP A 229 -14.16 -4.34 -7.40
N ASP A 230 -15.39 -4.62 -6.98
CA ASP A 230 -16.04 -5.91 -7.27
C ASP A 230 -16.49 -5.93 -8.74
N PRO A 231 -16.08 -6.90 -9.56
CA PRO A 231 -16.38 -6.92 -11.00
C PRO A 231 -17.86 -6.99 -11.36
N ARG A 232 -18.72 -7.44 -10.45
CA ARG A 232 -20.18 -7.52 -10.64
C ARG A 232 -20.86 -6.20 -10.35
N HIS A 233 -20.38 -5.46 -9.32
CA HIS A 233 -21.06 -4.28 -8.78
C HIS A 233 -20.44 -2.97 -9.25
N ARG A 234 -19.15 -2.97 -9.62
CA ARG A 234 -18.40 -1.81 -10.11
C ARG A 234 -18.53 -0.62 -9.14
N ASP A 235 -19.14 0.47 -9.58
CA ASP A 235 -19.34 1.72 -8.85
C ASP A 235 -20.68 1.82 -8.11
N ASN A 236 -21.57 0.83 -8.26
CA ASN A 236 -22.76 0.76 -7.42
C ASN A 236 -22.44 0.17 -6.05
N ILE A 237 -22.01 1.04 -5.14
CA ILE A 237 -21.50 0.68 -3.81
C ILE A 237 -22.54 0.04 -2.89
N PHE A 238 -23.84 0.29 -3.12
CA PHE A 238 -24.91 -0.30 -2.31
C PHE A 238 -25.24 -1.74 -2.71
N ARG A 239 -24.80 -2.21 -3.90
CA ARG A 239 -24.86 -3.63 -4.26
C ARG A 239 -23.83 -4.48 -3.50
N TYR A 240 -22.78 -3.85 -2.94
CA TYR A 240 -21.75 -4.55 -2.15
C TYR A 240 -22.37 -5.10 -0.86
N GLY A 241 -22.41 -6.45 -0.76
CA GLY A 241 -22.98 -7.13 0.40
C GLY A 241 -24.51 -7.03 0.51
N HIS A 242 -25.23 -6.62 -0.55
CA HIS A 242 -26.69 -6.70 -0.54
C HIS A 242 -27.14 -8.15 -0.60
N VAL A 243 -27.74 -8.62 0.50
CA VAL A 243 -28.22 -10.00 0.70
C VAL A 243 -29.65 -10.15 0.17
N GLY A 244 -30.46 -9.14 0.35
CA GLY A 244 -31.85 -9.10 -0.11
C GLY A 244 -32.63 -7.96 0.53
N THR A 245 -33.94 -7.92 0.26
CA THR A 245 -34.83 -7.01 0.97
C THR A 245 -35.47 -7.70 2.16
N PHE A 246 -35.55 -6.99 3.29
CA PHE A 246 -36.13 -7.46 4.55
C PHE A 246 -37.26 -6.52 4.94
N GLU A 247 -38.48 -6.97 4.84
CA GLU A 247 -39.65 -6.22 5.28
C GLU A 247 -40.03 -6.61 6.70
N THR A 248 -39.81 -5.70 7.65
CA THR A 248 -40.09 -5.96 9.08
C THR A 248 -41.53 -5.57 9.45
N GLN A 249 -42.32 -6.54 9.84
CA GLN A 249 -43.68 -6.35 10.36
C GLN A 249 -43.64 -6.05 11.87
N ARG A 250 -44.39 -5.02 12.28
CA ARG A 250 -44.41 -4.54 13.67
C ARG A 250 -45.81 -4.47 14.21
N THR A 251 -45.93 -4.77 15.51
CA THR A 251 -47.19 -4.66 16.25
C THR A 251 -46.92 -3.93 17.56
N SER A 252 -47.82 -3.00 17.91
CA SER A 252 -47.72 -2.30 19.20
C SER A 252 -48.05 -3.23 20.36
N PHE A 253 -47.19 -3.24 21.38
CA PHE A 253 -47.36 -4.01 22.61
C PHE A 253 -47.89 -3.12 23.73
N TYR A 254 -48.94 -3.54 24.39
CA TYR A 254 -49.62 -2.81 25.44
C TYR A 254 -49.49 -3.54 26.78
N GLY A 255 -49.28 -2.79 27.86
CA GLY A 255 -49.30 -3.27 29.22
C GLY A 255 -50.30 -2.49 30.07
N PHE A 256 -51.08 -3.18 30.91
CA PHE A 256 -52.02 -2.53 31.83
C PHE A 256 -51.24 -1.81 32.95
N GLY A 257 -51.57 -0.54 33.20
CA GLY A 257 -50.99 0.25 34.27
C GLY A 257 -51.50 1.69 34.28
N GLN A 258 -51.10 2.43 35.31
CA GLN A 258 -51.44 3.84 35.43
C GLN A 258 -50.51 4.69 34.53
N ASP A 259 -51.10 5.56 33.72
CA ASP A 259 -50.36 6.58 32.99
C ASP A 259 -50.04 7.74 33.93
N GLU A 260 -48.75 8.12 34.00
CA GLU A 260 -48.27 9.09 34.98
C GLU A 260 -48.77 10.51 34.73
N LYS A 261 -49.13 10.84 33.47
CA LYS A 261 -49.61 12.18 33.08
C LYS A 261 -51.09 12.37 33.24
N THR A 262 -51.88 11.37 32.88
CA THR A 262 -53.35 11.41 32.95
C THR A 262 -53.85 10.86 34.25
N GLY A 263 -53.06 10.07 34.99
CA GLY A 263 -53.50 9.34 36.18
C GLY A 263 -54.47 8.19 35.89
N ILE A 264 -54.75 7.86 34.61
CA ILE A 264 -55.72 6.85 34.19
C ILE A 264 -55.07 5.46 34.19
N ASN A 265 -55.71 4.47 34.72
CA ASN A 265 -55.37 3.06 34.58
C ASN A 265 -55.94 2.55 33.24
N ALA A 266 -55.04 2.15 32.34
CA ALA A 266 -55.40 1.71 30.99
C ALA A 266 -54.33 0.77 30.40
N PHE A 267 -54.63 0.16 29.25
CA PHE A 267 -53.61 -0.50 28.42
C PHE A 267 -52.75 0.56 27.71
N ARG A 268 -51.53 0.74 28.21
CA ARG A 268 -50.59 1.74 27.64
C ARG A 268 -49.70 1.05 26.63
N LYS A 269 -49.45 1.70 25.52
CA LYS A 269 -48.44 1.27 24.56
C LYS A 269 -47.06 1.33 25.24
N LEU A 270 -46.36 0.20 25.31
CA LEU A 270 -45.04 0.09 25.93
C LEU A 270 -43.93 0.15 24.89
N LEU A 271 -44.14 -0.50 23.75
CA LEU A 271 -43.17 -0.53 22.62
C LEU A 271 -43.87 -1.06 21.36
N ASP A 272 -43.17 -0.93 20.23
CA ASP A 272 -43.49 -1.66 19.00
C ASP A 272 -42.56 -2.88 18.91
N LEU A 273 -43.15 -4.08 18.82
CA LEU A 273 -42.45 -5.35 18.66
C LEU A 273 -42.37 -5.72 17.20
N ASP A 274 -41.17 -6.13 16.76
CA ASP A 274 -41.01 -6.82 15.48
C ASP A 274 -41.65 -8.23 15.63
N THR A 275 -42.55 -8.56 14.75
CA THR A 275 -43.34 -9.80 14.84
C THR A 275 -43.00 -10.79 13.73
N ALA A 276 -42.60 -10.34 12.59
CA ALA A 276 -42.09 -11.14 11.46
C ALA A 276 -41.19 -10.33 10.56
N VAL A 277 -40.31 -11.02 9.87
CA VAL A 277 -39.48 -10.43 8.81
C VAL A 277 -39.70 -11.24 7.54
N VAL A 278 -40.19 -10.59 6.49
CA VAL A 278 -40.29 -11.18 5.16
C VAL A 278 -39.02 -10.92 4.39
N PHE A 279 -38.42 -11.97 3.83
CA PHE A 279 -37.16 -11.89 3.10
C PHE A 279 -37.33 -12.19 1.63
N THR A 280 -36.81 -11.31 0.76
CA THR A 280 -36.69 -11.51 -0.69
C THR A 280 -35.22 -11.53 -1.07
N PRO A 281 -34.70 -12.67 -1.62
CA PRO A 281 -33.28 -12.82 -1.94
C PRO A 281 -32.78 -11.83 -2.98
N SER A 282 -31.51 -11.40 -2.84
CA SER A 282 -30.82 -10.53 -3.79
C SER A 282 -30.44 -11.27 -5.08
N GLU A 283 -30.72 -10.67 -6.22
CA GLU A 283 -30.23 -11.14 -7.52
C GLU A 283 -28.73 -10.83 -7.74
N TYR A 284 -28.19 -9.82 -7.02
CA TYR A 284 -26.81 -9.36 -7.19
C TYR A 284 -25.78 -10.25 -6.48
N ASN A 285 -26.16 -10.84 -5.35
CA ASN A 285 -25.30 -11.69 -4.52
C ASN A 285 -26.03 -12.98 -4.11
N PRO A 286 -26.40 -13.85 -5.06
CA PRO A 286 -27.27 -15.00 -4.77
C PRO A 286 -26.66 -15.95 -3.72
N ILE A 287 -25.33 -16.15 -3.72
CA ILE A 287 -24.69 -17.01 -2.72
C ILE A 287 -24.78 -16.41 -1.30
N LEU A 288 -24.67 -15.09 -1.15
CA LEU A 288 -24.91 -14.43 0.14
C LEU A 288 -26.37 -14.56 0.56
N ALA A 289 -27.31 -14.37 -0.38
CA ALA A 289 -28.74 -14.53 -0.13
C ALA A 289 -29.09 -15.95 0.35
N ASN A 290 -28.39 -16.97 -0.16
CA ASN A 290 -28.64 -18.37 0.20
C ASN A 290 -28.37 -18.67 1.68
N TYR A 291 -27.53 -17.91 2.39
CA TYR A 291 -27.40 -18.06 3.86
C TYR A 291 -28.73 -17.78 4.55
N THR A 292 -29.37 -16.69 4.18
CA THR A 292 -30.66 -16.30 4.79
C THR A 292 -31.79 -17.17 4.27
N SER A 293 -31.85 -17.45 2.96
CA SER A 293 -32.86 -18.39 2.38
C SER A 293 -32.79 -19.75 3.06
N THR A 294 -31.58 -20.33 3.21
CA THR A 294 -31.40 -21.62 3.89
C THR A 294 -31.86 -21.56 5.34
N TYR A 295 -31.56 -20.48 6.06
CA TYR A 295 -32.06 -20.32 7.44
C TYR A 295 -33.58 -20.31 7.49
N TYR A 296 -34.25 -19.58 6.58
CA TYR A 296 -35.71 -19.58 6.47
C TYR A 296 -36.28 -20.98 6.19
N ASP A 297 -35.65 -21.71 5.26
CA ASP A 297 -36.06 -23.09 4.93
C ASP A 297 -35.93 -24.04 6.11
N LEU A 298 -34.82 -23.92 6.87
CA LEU A 298 -34.59 -24.78 8.05
C LEU A 298 -35.60 -24.50 9.18
N VAL A 299 -36.00 -23.25 9.36
CA VAL A 299 -37.00 -22.87 10.35
C VAL A 299 -38.40 -23.32 9.88
N SER A 300 -38.78 -23.05 8.64
CA SER A 300 -40.08 -23.37 8.08
C SER A 300 -40.35 -24.89 7.98
N SER A 301 -39.29 -25.68 7.71
CA SER A 301 -39.36 -27.13 7.69
C SER A 301 -39.32 -27.77 9.10
N GLY A 302 -39.19 -26.99 10.17
CA GLY A 302 -39.10 -27.48 11.56
C GLY A 302 -37.79 -28.18 11.92
N GLN A 303 -36.74 -28.06 11.05
CA GLN A 303 -35.43 -28.61 11.38
C GLN A 303 -34.68 -27.80 12.45
N ILE A 304 -35.08 -26.55 12.59
CA ILE A 304 -34.61 -25.66 13.67
C ILE A 304 -35.83 -25.10 14.39
N ASN A 305 -35.86 -25.28 15.72
CA ASN A 305 -36.89 -24.72 16.57
C ASN A 305 -36.56 -23.25 16.90
N ASN A 306 -36.87 -22.34 15.99
CA ASN A 306 -36.67 -20.90 16.16
C ASN A 306 -37.83 -20.14 15.49
N SER A 307 -37.91 -18.83 15.78
CA SER A 307 -38.86 -17.91 15.16
C SER A 307 -38.08 -16.78 14.46
N ILE A 308 -38.63 -16.26 13.35
CA ILE A 308 -38.03 -15.18 12.59
C ILE A 308 -38.83 -13.90 12.80
N ASN A 309 -38.71 -13.35 14.00
CA ASN A 309 -39.50 -12.18 14.42
C ASN A 309 -38.78 -10.87 14.10
N ASN A 310 -37.46 -10.86 14.08
CA ASN A 310 -36.64 -9.67 13.86
C ASN A 310 -35.30 -10.01 13.18
N LEU A 311 -34.58 -8.98 12.72
CA LEU A 311 -33.29 -9.13 12.07
C LEU A 311 -32.23 -9.82 12.95
N THR A 312 -32.27 -9.64 14.27
CA THR A 312 -31.36 -10.28 15.21
C THR A 312 -31.53 -11.80 15.22
N ASN A 313 -32.77 -12.31 15.16
CA ASN A 313 -33.02 -13.75 15.06
C ASN A 313 -32.39 -14.35 13.79
N ILE A 314 -32.48 -13.67 12.67
CA ILE A 314 -31.87 -14.10 11.41
C ILE A 314 -30.37 -14.22 11.59
N GLN A 315 -29.72 -13.17 12.11
CA GLN A 315 -28.27 -13.12 12.31
C GLN A 315 -27.78 -14.18 13.30
N GLN A 316 -28.45 -14.35 14.43
CA GLN A 316 -28.12 -15.35 15.44
C GLN A 316 -28.33 -16.78 14.92
N GLY A 317 -29.29 -16.97 14.01
CA GLY A 317 -29.56 -18.24 13.34
C GLY A 317 -28.58 -18.57 12.21
N GLY A 318 -27.60 -17.72 11.93
CA GLY A 318 -26.59 -17.94 10.87
C GLY A 318 -26.95 -17.31 9.51
N GLY A 319 -28.17 -16.73 9.38
CA GLY A 319 -28.49 -15.90 8.21
C GLY A 319 -27.65 -14.63 8.17
N LEU A 320 -27.52 -14.04 6.99
CA LEU A 320 -26.81 -12.79 6.76
C LEU A 320 -27.79 -11.65 6.51
N LEU A 321 -27.45 -10.48 7.02
CA LEU A 321 -28.13 -9.22 6.71
C LEU A 321 -27.29 -8.43 5.68
N ASN A 322 -27.93 -7.41 5.06
CA ASN A 322 -27.22 -6.55 4.11
C ASN A 322 -25.94 -5.97 4.73
N GLY A 323 -24.85 -6.00 3.96
CA GLY A 323 -23.52 -5.56 4.39
C GLY A 323 -22.73 -6.58 5.20
N GLN A 324 -23.30 -7.72 5.54
CA GLN A 324 -22.60 -8.79 6.20
C GLN A 324 -21.97 -9.76 5.21
N GLY A 325 -20.83 -10.33 5.58
CA GLY A 325 -20.19 -11.42 4.85
C GLY A 325 -20.14 -12.70 5.69
N PRO A 326 -19.98 -13.85 5.04
CA PRO A 326 -19.86 -15.11 5.74
C PRO A 326 -18.57 -15.16 6.55
N SER A 327 -18.63 -15.68 7.75
CA SER A 327 -17.44 -15.91 8.57
C SER A 327 -16.51 -16.92 7.89
N SER A 328 -15.20 -16.72 8.00
CA SER A 328 -14.21 -17.68 7.52
C SER A 328 -14.35 -19.03 8.23
N ILE A 329 -13.96 -20.10 7.51
CA ILE A 329 -13.97 -21.45 8.06
C ILE A 329 -12.73 -21.62 8.93
N TYR A 330 -12.92 -21.84 10.22
CA TYR A 330 -11.86 -22.00 11.23
C TYR A 330 -10.81 -20.87 11.23
N SER A 331 -11.12 -19.69 10.70
CA SER A 331 -10.16 -18.59 10.45
C SER A 331 -9.05 -18.95 9.46
N LEU A 332 -9.21 -20.02 8.69
CA LEU A 332 -8.24 -20.52 7.71
C LEU A 332 -8.58 -20.08 6.28
N PHE A 333 -9.82 -20.31 5.85
CA PHE A 333 -10.28 -20.03 4.48
C PHE A 333 -11.54 -19.18 4.47
N GLY A 334 -11.65 -18.30 3.47
CA GLY A 334 -12.87 -17.55 3.18
C GLY A 334 -14.02 -18.50 2.80
N ASN A 335 -15.19 -18.34 3.39
CA ASN A 335 -16.37 -19.15 3.10
C ASN A 335 -16.99 -18.76 1.75
N VAL A 336 -17.85 -19.62 1.20
CA VAL A 336 -18.57 -19.34 -0.07
C VAL A 336 -19.34 -18.03 0.02
N GLY A 337 -19.32 -17.25 -1.05
CA GLY A 337 -20.02 -15.95 -1.10
C GLY A 337 -19.24 -14.76 -0.55
N ALA A 338 -18.03 -14.93 0.04
CA ALA A 338 -17.22 -13.78 0.42
C ALA A 338 -16.83 -12.94 -0.82
N ILE A 339 -17.08 -11.63 -0.76
CA ILE A 339 -16.92 -10.69 -1.89
C ILE A 339 -15.85 -9.63 -1.60
N GLN A 340 -15.45 -8.89 -2.64
CA GLN A 340 -14.71 -7.64 -2.48
C GLN A 340 -15.58 -6.63 -1.72
N THR A 341 -15.06 -6.09 -0.62
CA THR A 341 -15.84 -5.20 0.27
C THR A 341 -15.69 -3.72 -0.04
N ASN A 342 -14.60 -3.35 -0.70
CA ASN A 342 -14.22 -1.97 -0.92
C ASN A 342 -14.24 -1.60 -2.40
N TYR A 343 -14.61 -0.35 -2.66
CA TYR A 343 -14.47 0.33 -3.92
C TYR A 343 -13.55 1.52 -3.76
N GLY A 344 -12.60 1.71 -4.68
CA GLY A 344 -11.70 2.84 -4.58
C GLY A 344 -10.95 3.14 -5.86
N TYR A 345 -10.46 4.37 -5.93
CA TYR A 345 -9.57 4.84 -6.99
C TYR A 345 -8.59 5.88 -6.45
N SER A 346 -7.43 5.95 -7.09
CA SER A 346 -6.41 6.93 -6.81
C SER A 346 -5.89 7.55 -8.10
N GLN A 347 -5.37 8.76 -7.99
CA GLN A 347 -4.77 9.50 -9.09
C GLN A 347 -3.53 10.21 -8.57
N ALA A 348 -2.38 9.98 -9.23
CA ALA A 348 -1.14 10.67 -8.96
C ALA A 348 -0.65 11.36 -10.25
N GLU A 349 -0.52 12.67 -10.18
CA GLU A 349 0.05 13.49 -11.24
C GLU A 349 1.43 13.99 -10.84
N GLN A 350 2.35 14.05 -11.78
CA GLN A 350 3.68 14.60 -11.57
C GLN A 350 4.05 15.49 -12.74
N PHE A 351 4.46 16.70 -12.41
CA PHE A 351 5.08 17.62 -13.34
C PHE A 351 6.54 17.80 -12.94
N ARG A 352 7.46 17.69 -13.93
CA ARG A 352 8.89 17.81 -13.69
C ARG A 352 9.57 18.61 -14.79
N ILE A 353 10.48 19.47 -14.38
CA ILE A 353 11.40 20.19 -15.28
C ILE A 353 12.81 19.86 -14.86
N THR A 354 13.65 19.49 -15.82
CA THR A 354 15.08 19.31 -15.63
C THR A 354 15.85 20.15 -16.65
N ALA A 355 16.88 20.82 -16.18
CA ALA A 355 17.84 21.53 -17.04
C ALA A 355 19.24 21.05 -16.68
N SER A 356 20.04 20.65 -17.67
CA SER A 356 21.41 20.20 -17.45
C SER A 356 22.32 20.74 -18.53
N THR A 357 23.57 21.00 -18.18
CA THR A 357 24.63 21.38 -19.10
C THR A 357 25.85 20.51 -18.89
N ASN A 358 26.57 20.26 -19.96
CA ASN A 358 27.85 19.59 -19.93
C ASN A 358 28.81 20.42 -20.79
N PHE A 359 30.04 20.60 -20.33
CA PHE A 359 31.10 21.28 -21.09
C PHE A 359 32.48 20.90 -20.56
N ASP A 360 33.48 20.92 -21.46
CA ASP A 360 34.85 20.67 -21.12
C ASP A 360 35.62 21.98 -21.10
N ILE A 361 36.47 22.18 -20.07
CA ILE A 361 37.31 23.34 -19.92
C ILE A 361 38.71 22.95 -19.34
N GLY A 362 39.75 23.09 -20.10
CA GLY A 362 41.14 22.94 -19.63
C GLY A 362 41.48 21.57 -19.05
N GLY A 363 40.85 20.47 -19.40
CA GLY A 363 41.07 19.13 -18.84
C GLY A 363 40.05 18.71 -17.79
N HIS A 364 39.09 19.56 -17.50
CA HIS A 364 37.94 19.30 -16.65
C HIS A 364 36.69 19.07 -17.50
N SER A 365 35.88 18.05 -17.16
CA SER A 365 34.58 17.83 -17.79
C SER A 365 33.49 18.07 -16.73
N LEU A 366 32.81 19.19 -16.89
CA LEU A 366 31.85 19.70 -15.94
C LEU A 366 30.40 19.35 -16.35
N ILE A 367 29.65 18.81 -15.42
CA ILE A 367 28.22 18.57 -15.56
C ILE A 367 27.51 19.35 -14.45
N ALA A 368 26.55 20.20 -14.82
CA ALA A 368 25.71 20.91 -13.84
C ALA A 368 24.24 20.84 -14.23
N GLY A 369 23.36 20.94 -13.29
CA GLY A 369 21.92 20.93 -13.58
C GLY A 369 21.03 21.32 -12.43
N LEU A 370 19.76 21.55 -12.80
CA LEU A 370 18.67 21.90 -11.91
C LEU A 370 17.48 20.98 -12.16
N GLU A 371 16.73 20.72 -11.13
CA GLU A 371 15.53 19.88 -11.16
C GLU A 371 14.43 20.55 -10.32
N TYR A 372 13.21 20.54 -10.86
CA TYR A 372 11.98 20.92 -10.17
C TYR A 372 10.93 19.83 -10.40
N GLU A 373 10.28 19.37 -9.33
CA GLU A 373 9.21 18.37 -9.39
C GLU A 373 8.07 18.79 -8.46
N GLN A 374 6.86 18.68 -8.94
CA GLN A 374 5.65 18.82 -8.14
C GLN A 374 4.70 17.66 -8.42
N ARG A 375 4.10 17.11 -7.38
CA ARG A 375 3.11 16.04 -7.45
C ARG A 375 1.75 16.51 -6.96
N PHE A 376 0.72 15.77 -7.38
CA PHE A 376 -0.66 15.91 -6.93
C PHE A 376 -1.23 14.51 -6.74
N ASP A 377 -1.17 14.01 -5.51
CA ASP A 377 -1.68 12.69 -5.19
C ASP A 377 -3.09 12.82 -4.60
N ARG A 378 -4.04 12.06 -5.13
CA ARG A 378 -5.45 12.04 -4.75
C ARG A 378 -5.90 10.60 -4.51
N ASN A 379 -6.84 10.42 -3.60
CA ASN A 379 -7.40 9.11 -3.32
C ASN A 379 -8.85 9.21 -2.86
N PHE A 380 -9.64 8.23 -3.25
CA PHE A 380 -10.97 7.98 -2.71
C PHE A 380 -11.16 6.48 -2.51
N ASN A 381 -11.64 6.10 -1.34
CA ASN A 381 -11.98 4.71 -1.03
C ASN A 381 -13.23 4.68 -0.14
N VAL A 382 -14.12 3.74 -0.39
CA VAL A 382 -15.35 3.52 0.38
C VAL A 382 -15.51 2.04 0.71
N ALA A 383 -15.87 1.77 1.97
CA ALA A 383 -16.20 0.43 2.45
C ALA A 383 -17.68 0.12 2.16
N GLY A 384 -17.98 -0.28 0.92
CA GLY A 384 -19.37 -0.43 0.45
C GLY A 384 -20.24 -1.35 1.31
N THR A 385 -19.72 -2.50 1.72
CA THR A 385 -20.47 -3.42 2.61
C THR A 385 -20.80 -2.79 3.98
N ALA A 386 -19.88 -1.98 4.52
CA ALA A 386 -20.05 -1.38 5.84
C ALA A 386 -21.10 -0.26 5.86
N LEU A 387 -21.47 0.31 4.71
CA LEU A 387 -22.52 1.34 4.60
C LEU A 387 -23.88 0.82 5.07
N TRP A 388 -24.20 -0.46 4.85
CA TRP A 388 -25.46 -1.05 5.31
C TRP A 388 -25.62 -1.02 6.83
N LEU A 389 -24.57 -1.33 7.56
CA LEU A 389 -24.58 -1.22 9.02
C LEU A 389 -24.71 0.24 9.46
N LEU A 390 -24.02 1.16 8.79
CA LEU A 390 -24.14 2.59 9.07
C LEU A 390 -25.57 3.07 8.86
N MET A 391 -26.19 2.74 7.73
CA MET A 391 -27.58 3.12 7.43
C MET A 391 -28.56 2.62 8.48
N ARG A 392 -28.43 1.33 8.90
CA ARG A 392 -29.25 0.78 9.99
C ARG A 392 -29.09 1.51 11.32
N ASN A 393 -27.90 1.97 11.63
CA ASN A 393 -27.62 2.71 12.87
C ASN A 393 -28.17 4.15 12.82
N LEU A 394 -28.16 4.77 11.63
CA LEU A 394 -28.60 6.16 11.46
C LEU A 394 -30.11 6.31 11.28
N GLN A 395 -30.78 5.32 10.66
CA GLN A 395 -32.23 5.39 10.47
C GLN A 395 -32.98 5.46 11.80
N ASN A 396 -33.97 6.34 11.89
CA ASN A 396 -34.88 6.50 13.03
C ASN A 396 -34.18 6.76 14.38
N ASP A 397 -32.89 7.09 14.43
CA ASP A 397 -32.14 7.25 15.70
C ASP A 397 -32.72 8.37 16.58
N HIS A 398 -33.29 9.41 15.96
CA HIS A 398 -33.91 10.55 16.63
C HIS A 398 -35.35 10.29 17.14
N MET A 399 -35.94 9.13 16.82
CA MET A 399 -37.32 8.78 17.17
C MET A 399 -37.48 7.36 17.75
N LYS A 400 -36.49 6.90 18.51
CA LYS A 400 -36.50 5.54 19.09
C LYS A 400 -37.44 5.41 20.31
N GLU A 401 -37.62 6.48 21.07
CA GLU A 401 -38.37 6.49 22.31
C GLU A 401 -39.84 6.87 22.10
N LEU A 402 -40.74 6.42 22.99
CA LEU A 402 -42.14 6.88 23.02
C LEU A 402 -42.24 8.18 23.81
N ASP A 403 -43.06 9.10 23.34
CA ASP A 403 -43.39 10.37 24.01
C ASP A 403 -44.44 10.14 25.09
N THR A 404 -43.97 9.67 26.22
CA THR A 404 -44.87 9.42 27.37
C THR A 404 -45.38 10.71 28.05
N GLU A 405 -44.82 11.87 27.68
CA GLU A 405 -45.27 13.17 28.18
C GLU A 405 -46.57 13.63 27.50
N ASN A 406 -46.89 13.10 26.30
CA ASN A 406 -48.06 13.49 25.51
C ASN A 406 -48.93 12.26 25.17
N PRO A 407 -49.67 11.70 26.19
CA PRO A 407 -50.51 10.52 26.03
C PRO A 407 -51.70 10.77 25.10
N ILE A 408 -52.00 9.80 24.23
CA ILE A 408 -53.11 9.85 23.26
C ILE A 408 -54.16 8.83 23.75
N LEU A 409 -55.27 9.35 24.27
CA LEU A 409 -56.42 8.56 24.71
C LEU A 409 -57.21 8.04 23.51
N VAL A 410 -57.44 6.73 23.42
CA VAL A 410 -58.18 6.12 22.29
C VAL A 410 -59.68 6.13 22.57
N TYR A 411 -60.43 6.78 21.70
CA TYR A 411 -61.91 6.82 21.76
C TYR A 411 -62.51 6.14 20.53
N ARG A 412 -63.63 5.41 20.73
CA ARG A 412 -64.47 4.91 19.63
C ARG A 412 -65.90 5.35 19.93
N ASP A 413 -66.52 6.05 18.97
CA ASP A 413 -67.87 6.58 19.12
C ASP A 413 -68.09 7.38 20.41
N GLY A 414 -67.08 8.16 20.82
CA GLY A 414 -67.07 8.96 22.04
C GLY A 414 -66.82 8.20 23.35
N VAL A 415 -66.64 6.87 23.34
CA VAL A 415 -66.32 6.02 24.50
C VAL A 415 -64.79 5.74 24.52
N PHE A 416 -64.18 6.01 25.67
CA PHE A 416 -62.82 5.65 25.95
C PHE A 416 -62.60 4.12 25.89
N GLN A 417 -61.59 3.66 25.17
CA GLN A 417 -61.31 2.22 24.93
C GLN A 417 -60.32 1.60 25.88
N ASP A 418 -60.15 2.17 27.09
CA ASP A 418 -59.17 1.74 28.09
C ASP A 418 -57.76 1.58 27.52
N THR A 419 -57.45 2.38 26.49
CA THR A 419 -56.18 2.31 25.73
C THR A 419 -55.57 3.69 25.58
N ILE A 420 -54.25 3.75 25.88
CA ILE A 420 -53.44 4.97 25.71
C ILE A 420 -52.29 4.67 24.75
N ASN A 421 -52.23 5.42 23.69
CA ASN A 421 -51.14 5.42 22.71
C ASN A 421 -50.17 6.54 23.03
N TYR A 422 -48.94 6.40 22.49
CA TYR A 422 -47.96 7.46 22.48
C TYR A 422 -47.32 7.53 21.06
N ASN A 423 -47.10 8.74 20.59
CA ASN A 423 -46.24 8.98 19.46
C ASN A 423 -44.76 8.72 19.83
N ARG A 424 -43.89 8.72 18.86
CA ARG A 424 -42.43 8.71 19.14
C ARG A 424 -41.96 10.11 19.46
N ALA A 425 -41.13 10.22 20.51
CA ALA A 425 -40.45 11.44 20.87
C ALA A 425 -39.40 11.78 19.80
N LEU A 426 -39.37 13.01 19.32
CA LEU A 426 -38.45 13.49 18.29
C LEU A 426 -37.28 14.24 18.95
N ASP A 427 -36.08 13.63 19.04
CA ASP A 427 -34.86 14.29 19.47
C ASP A 427 -34.12 14.92 18.29
N LEU A 428 -34.51 16.17 17.98
CA LEU A 428 -33.95 16.90 16.85
C LEU A 428 -32.50 17.37 17.04
N ASN A 429 -31.90 17.12 18.21
CA ASN A 429 -30.49 17.43 18.48
C ASN A 429 -29.54 16.31 18.03
N LYS A 430 -30.05 15.11 17.78
CA LYS A 430 -29.24 14.00 17.27
C LYS A 430 -28.81 14.23 15.81
N PRO A 431 -27.61 13.76 15.43
CA PRO A 431 -27.19 13.72 14.02
C PRO A 431 -28.16 12.86 13.20
N ARG A 432 -28.70 13.41 12.11
CA ARG A 432 -29.74 12.73 11.33
C ARG A 432 -29.75 13.10 9.84
N THR A 433 -28.61 13.46 9.32
CA THR A 433 -28.52 13.90 7.89
C THR A 433 -28.96 12.79 6.96
N PHE A 434 -28.47 11.56 7.15
CA PHE A 434 -28.88 10.41 6.35
C PHE A 434 -30.38 10.14 6.44
N ASP A 435 -30.92 10.03 7.67
CA ASP A 435 -32.35 9.76 7.89
C ASP A 435 -33.23 10.83 7.23
N ARG A 436 -32.90 12.10 7.45
CA ARG A 436 -33.63 13.23 6.88
C ARG A 436 -33.61 13.23 5.34
N ASN A 437 -32.42 13.05 4.73
CA ASN A 437 -32.27 13.05 3.29
C ASN A 437 -33.00 11.86 2.64
N LEU A 438 -32.98 10.69 3.30
CA LEU A 438 -33.70 9.53 2.83
C LEU A 438 -35.21 9.72 2.93
N ARG A 439 -35.72 10.33 4.06
CA ARG A 439 -37.16 10.69 4.18
C ARG A 439 -37.60 11.63 3.07
N ILE A 440 -36.82 12.68 2.79
CA ILE A 440 -37.09 13.61 1.68
C ILE A 440 -37.19 12.86 0.35
N ALA A 441 -36.25 11.96 0.07
CA ALA A 441 -36.23 11.17 -1.17
C ALA A 441 -37.45 10.23 -1.31
N LEU A 442 -37.94 9.73 -0.17
CA LEU A 442 -39.14 8.88 -0.10
C LEU A 442 -40.45 9.67 -0.02
N GLY A 443 -40.39 11.01 0.02
CA GLY A 443 -41.60 11.87 0.14
C GLY A 443 -42.22 11.85 1.54
N LEU A 444 -41.44 11.51 2.58
CA LEU A 444 -41.84 11.49 3.99
C LEU A 444 -41.54 12.81 4.69
N ASP A 445 -42.07 13.00 5.88
CA ASP A 445 -41.71 14.15 6.70
C ASP A 445 -40.23 14.12 7.09
N PRO A 446 -39.44 15.18 6.78
CA PRO A 446 -38.00 15.19 7.01
C PRO A 446 -37.57 14.99 8.47
N ASP A 447 -38.42 15.37 9.43
CA ASP A 447 -38.16 15.29 10.86
C ASP A 447 -38.87 14.11 11.53
N GLY A 448 -39.65 13.32 10.75
CA GLY A 448 -40.36 12.14 11.24
C GLY A 448 -41.66 12.45 11.99
N ALA A 449 -42.23 13.67 11.80
CA ALA A 449 -43.49 14.03 12.42
C ALA A 449 -44.68 13.17 11.95
N ASP A 450 -44.56 12.57 10.77
CA ASP A 450 -45.50 11.56 10.22
C ASP A 450 -45.45 10.21 10.98
N GLN A 451 -44.53 10.01 11.91
CA GLN A 451 -44.33 8.79 12.72
C GLN A 451 -43.99 7.53 11.90
N VAL A 452 -43.63 7.68 10.61
CA VAL A 452 -43.21 6.57 9.75
C VAL A 452 -41.79 6.14 10.08
N LEU A 453 -41.59 4.86 10.37
CA LEU A 453 -40.25 4.28 10.56
C LEU A 453 -39.65 3.91 9.23
N LEU A 454 -38.43 4.37 8.97
CA LEU A 454 -37.62 3.90 7.83
C LEU A 454 -37.18 2.45 8.05
N ASP A 455 -37.05 1.70 6.95
CA ASP A 455 -36.47 0.36 6.93
C ASP A 455 -35.54 0.28 5.71
N VAL A 456 -34.25 0.57 5.94
CA VAL A 456 -33.26 0.62 4.86
C VAL A 456 -33.00 -0.76 4.27
N ASP A 457 -33.23 -1.83 5.04
CA ASP A 457 -33.06 -3.19 4.52
C ASP A 457 -34.20 -3.63 3.60
N ASN A 458 -35.29 -2.87 3.56
CA ASN A 458 -36.40 -3.07 2.60
C ASN A 458 -36.24 -2.20 1.33
N ILE A 459 -35.18 -1.39 1.21
CA ILE A 459 -34.94 -0.53 0.06
C ILE A 459 -33.99 -1.22 -0.94
N HIS A 460 -34.38 -1.20 -2.22
CA HIS A 460 -33.53 -1.75 -3.27
C HIS A 460 -32.23 -0.95 -3.42
N PRO A 461 -31.04 -1.59 -3.60
CA PRO A 461 -29.75 -0.89 -3.64
C PRO A 461 -29.61 0.14 -4.77
N ASP A 462 -30.30 -0.07 -5.89
CA ASP A 462 -30.29 0.87 -7.01
C ASP A 462 -31.11 2.13 -6.72
N ASP A 463 -32.17 2.00 -5.90
CA ASP A 463 -32.96 3.15 -5.46
C ASP A 463 -32.14 4.02 -4.51
N LEU A 464 -31.34 3.44 -3.59
CA LEU A 464 -30.42 4.18 -2.74
C LEU A 464 -29.41 5.00 -3.56
N LEU A 465 -28.92 4.43 -4.65
CA LEU A 465 -28.06 5.16 -5.58
C LEU A 465 -28.84 6.29 -6.30
N GLY A 466 -30.05 6.00 -6.73
CA GLY A 466 -30.97 6.97 -7.39
C GLY A 466 -31.37 8.13 -6.47
N TYR A 467 -31.53 7.89 -5.18
CA TYR A 467 -31.89 8.90 -4.17
C TYR A 467 -30.73 9.86 -3.83
N GLY A 468 -29.50 9.56 -4.29
CA GLY A 468 -28.35 10.43 -4.10
C GLY A 468 -27.08 9.73 -3.69
N GLY A 469 -27.12 8.44 -3.41
CA GLY A 469 -25.93 7.66 -3.06
C GLY A 469 -25.25 8.17 -1.79
N LEU A 470 -23.95 8.42 -1.85
CA LEU A 470 -23.21 8.96 -0.70
C LEU A 470 -23.63 10.37 -0.28
N SER A 471 -24.31 11.13 -1.14
CA SER A 471 -24.82 12.45 -0.75
C SER A 471 -26.04 12.40 0.18
N LEU A 472 -26.59 11.22 0.43
CA LEU A 472 -27.58 11.02 1.50
C LEU A 472 -26.97 11.26 2.89
N PHE A 473 -25.68 11.00 3.05
CA PHE A 473 -24.96 11.15 4.31
C PHE A 473 -24.32 12.55 4.43
N SER A 474 -24.04 12.94 5.67
CA SER A 474 -23.06 13.99 5.93
C SER A 474 -21.63 13.41 5.92
N ALA A 475 -20.63 14.28 5.70
CA ALA A 475 -19.24 13.88 5.81
C ALA A 475 -18.90 13.35 7.21
N GLN A 476 -19.51 13.91 8.27
CA GLN A 476 -19.30 13.48 9.65
C GLN A 476 -19.80 12.05 9.89
N GLU A 477 -20.96 11.68 9.36
CA GLU A 477 -21.50 10.33 9.46
C GLU A 477 -20.60 9.31 8.76
N LEU A 478 -20.04 9.66 7.58
CA LEU A 478 -19.13 8.79 6.83
C LEU A 478 -17.72 8.72 7.43
N LEU A 479 -17.21 9.80 8.00
CA LEU A 479 -15.90 9.81 8.66
C LEU A 479 -15.93 9.13 10.03
N ASN A 480 -17.08 9.08 10.70
CA ASN A 480 -17.35 8.31 11.92
C ASN A 480 -16.18 8.36 12.91
N PHE A 481 -15.82 9.58 13.32
CA PHE A 481 -14.66 9.82 14.17
C PHE A 481 -14.65 8.97 15.45
N GLY A 482 -13.49 8.41 15.78
CA GLY A 482 -13.28 7.56 16.94
C GLY A 482 -13.70 6.09 16.77
N ALA A 483 -14.53 5.75 15.78
CA ALA A 483 -15.05 4.40 15.57
C ALA A 483 -14.64 3.75 14.21
N GLY A 484 -13.93 4.51 13.37
CA GLY A 484 -13.43 4.04 12.06
C GLY A 484 -14.25 4.56 10.88
N SER A 485 -13.56 5.16 9.93
CA SER A 485 -14.16 5.83 8.78
C SER A 485 -14.67 4.85 7.73
N TYR A 486 -15.84 5.10 7.19
CA TYR A 486 -16.43 4.37 6.05
C TYR A 486 -15.88 4.84 4.70
N VAL A 487 -15.36 6.09 4.65
CA VAL A 487 -14.69 6.67 3.50
C VAL A 487 -13.30 7.19 3.87
N ASN A 488 -12.37 7.12 2.93
CA ASN A 488 -11.04 7.73 3.04
C ASN A 488 -10.76 8.49 1.75
N TYR A 489 -10.54 9.79 1.86
CA TYR A 489 -10.36 10.64 0.69
C TYR A 489 -9.36 11.77 0.95
N TYR A 490 -8.76 12.26 -0.13
CA TYR A 490 -8.01 13.51 -0.23
C TYR A 490 -7.91 13.91 -1.69
N GLY A 491 -8.06 15.22 -1.97
CA GLY A 491 -8.23 15.74 -3.33
C GLY A 491 -9.60 15.45 -3.95
N TYR A 492 -10.47 14.75 -3.23
CA TYR A 492 -11.87 14.52 -3.53
C TYR A 492 -12.73 14.98 -2.34
N ASP A 493 -14.02 15.14 -2.54
CA ASP A 493 -14.98 15.28 -1.44
C ASP A 493 -15.39 13.90 -0.86
N TYR A 494 -16.17 13.92 0.20
CA TYR A 494 -16.63 12.70 0.88
C TYR A 494 -17.56 11.82 0.01
N THR A 495 -18.10 12.35 -1.10
CA THR A 495 -18.90 11.59 -2.07
C THR A 495 -18.07 11.00 -3.21
N GLY A 496 -16.77 11.32 -3.29
CA GLY A 496 -15.86 10.87 -4.34
C GLY A 496 -15.79 11.79 -5.57
N LYS A 497 -16.36 12.98 -5.51
CA LYS A 497 -16.21 13.98 -6.58
C LYS A 497 -14.87 14.70 -6.46
N LEU A 498 -14.20 14.89 -7.59
CA LEU A 498 -12.95 15.65 -7.64
C LEU A 498 -13.16 17.08 -7.17
N LEU A 499 -12.32 17.53 -6.26
CA LEU A 499 -12.32 18.95 -5.87
C LEU A 499 -11.67 19.80 -6.97
N ASN A 500 -12.33 20.87 -7.34
CA ASN A 500 -11.86 21.85 -8.33
C ASN A 500 -11.06 23.00 -7.70
N TYR A 501 -10.82 22.95 -6.41
CA TYR A 501 -10.04 23.89 -5.63
C TYR A 501 -9.16 23.13 -4.63
N ASN A 502 -8.18 23.83 -4.05
CA ASN A 502 -7.30 23.28 -3.02
C ASN A 502 -7.75 23.78 -1.64
N PRO A 503 -8.48 22.98 -0.85
CA PRO A 503 -8.93 23.40 0.47
C PRO A 503 -7.76 23.58 1.42
N THR A 504 -7.87 24.59 2.28
CA THR A 504 -6.93 24.82 3.39
C THR A 504 -7.27 23.95 4.59
N LEU A 505 -6.38 23.88 5.58
CA LEU A 505 -6.68 23.21 6.84
C LEU A 505 -7.83 23.91 7.61
N ALA A 506 -7.98 25.23 7.48
CA ALA A 506 -9.11 25.95 8.04
C ALA A 506 -10.44 25.53 7.41
N ASP A 507 -10.45 25.24 6.11
CA ASP A 507 -11.66 24.73 5.43
C ASP A 507 -12.06 23.35 5.98
N PHE A 508 -11.10 22.47 6.28
CA PHE A 508 -11.40 21.19 6.92
C PHE A 508 -12.20 21.37 8.23
N PHE A 509 -11.81 22.33 9.07
CA PHE A 509 -12.48 22.55 10.35
C PHE A 509 -13.74 23.43 10.25
N LYS A 510 -13.92 24.24 9.20
CA LYS A 510 -14.95 25.29 9.16
C LYS A 510 -15.93 25.18 8.00
N ALA A 511 -15.55 24.56 6.87
CA ALA A 511 -16.43 24.51 5.69
C ALA A 511 -17.71 23.75 5.97
N LYS A 512 -18.83 24.31 5.50
CA LYS A 512 -20.17 23.78 5.67
C LYS A 512 -20.91 23.75 4.34
N ASP A 513 -21.83 22.80 4.22
CA ASP A 513 -22.80 22.76 3.12
C ASP A 513 -23.95 23.76 3.31
N ALA A 514 -24.87 23.80 2.36
CA ALA A 514 -26.05 24.67 2.42
C ALA A 514 -26.97 24.36 3.61
N ASN A 515 -26.90 23.18 4.18
CA ASN A 515 -27.69 22.73 5.33
C ASN A 515 -26.99 23.00 6.67
N GLY A 516 -25.77 23.54 6.64
CA GLY A 516 -24.98 23.84 7.82
C GLY A 516 -24.12 22.68 8.32
N ASN A 517 -24.10 21.54 7.64
CA ASN A 517 -23.27 20.38 8.01
C ASN A 517 -21.81 20.63 7.58
N ARG A 518 -20.85 20.21 8.40
CA ARG A 518 -19.43 20.27 8.05
C ARG A 518 -19.12 19.28 6.92
N THR A 519 -18.34 19.74 5.93
CA THR A 519 -17.99 18.96 4.74
C THR A 519 -16.60 18.32 4.79
N TYR A 520 -15.74 18.74 5.75
CA TYR A 520 -14.39 18.21 5.98
C TYR A 520 -13.57 18.02 4.70
N PRO A 521 -13.43 19.03 3.82
CA PRO A 521 -12.67 18.88 2.58
C PRO A 521 -11.19 18.72 2.87
N MET A 522 -10.53 17.81 2.15
CA MET A 522 -9.11 17.52 2.30
C MET A 522 -8.38 17.75 0.98
N ALA A 523 -7.29 18.53 1.02
CA ALA A 523 -6.46 18.83 -0.12
C ALA A 523 -5.80 17.57 -0.69
N ALA A 524 -5.47 17.59 -1.99
CA ALA A 524 -4.53 16.64 -2.55
C ALA A 524 -3.17 16.79 -1.87
N PHE A 525 -2.38 15.71 -1.77
CA PHE A 525 -1.00 15.81 -1.31
C PHE A 525 -0.13 16.37 -2.44
N GLN A 526 0.56 17.50 -2.19
CA GLN A 526 1.22 18.30 -3.22
C GLN A 526 2.69 18.62 -2.87
N PRO A 527 3.55 17.62 -2.67
CA PRO A 527 4.94 17.86 -2.32
C PRO A 527 5.70 18.50 -3.49
N ILE A 528 6.65 19.38 -3.13
CA ILE A 528 7.55 20.06 -4.05
C ILE A 528 8.97 19.58 -3.78
N TYR A 529 9.69 19.28 -4.84
CA TYR A 529 11.08 18.90 -4.78
C TYR A 529 11.90 19.72 -5.76
N MET A 530 13.00 20.26 -5.29
CA MET A 530 13.97 21.01 -6.07
C MET A 530 15.36 20.46 -5.82
N ALA A 531 16.19 20.45 -6.85
CA ALA A 531 17.59 20.06 -6.68
C ALA A 531 18.50 20.85 -7.63
N GLY A 532 19.72 21.05 -7.17
CA GLY A 532 20.81 21.57 -7.98
C GLY A 532 22.05 20.72 -7.77
N TYR A 533 22.81 20.50 -8.83
CA TYR A 533 24.05 19.71 -8.76
C TYR A 533 25.13 20.24 -9.69
N ILE A 534 26.36 19.98 -9.28
CA ILE A 534 27.55 20.16 -10.11
C ILE A 534 28.47 18.97 -9.90
N GLN A 535 29.10 18.51 -10.97
CA GLN A 535 30.05 17.39 -10.96
C GLN A 535 31.17 17.71 -11.92
N ASP A 536 32.39 17.44 -11.49
CA ASP A 536 33.63 17.62 -12.26
C ASP A 536 34.35 16.27 -12.40
N GLN A 537 34.73 15.98 -13.62
CA GLN A 537 35.59 14.84 -13.96
C GLN A 537 36.89 15.36 -14.51
N PHE A 538 38.02 15.03 -13.89
CA PHE A 538 39.31 15.48 -14.29
C PHE A 538 40.43 14.46 -14.02
N LEU A 539 41.51 14.58 -14.78
CA LEU A 539 42.71 13.78 -14.59
C LEU A 539 43.78 14.63 -13.89
N PHE A 540 44.25 14.13 -12.74
CA PHE A 540 45.36 14.73 -12.02
C PHE A 540 46.50 13.71 -11.90
N ASN A 541 47.60 13.95 -12.62
CA ASN A 541 48.62 12.94 -12.92
C ASN A 541 47.94 11.70 -13.53
N ASP A 542 48.07 10.52 -12.97
CA ASP A 542 47.46 9.28 -13.45
C ASP A 542 46.14 8.95 -12.73
N LEU A 543 45.66 9.83 -11.83
CA LEU A 543 44.45 9.66 -11.08
C LEU A 543 43.26 10.30 -11.79
N PHE A 544 42.27 9.51 -12.12
CA PHE A 544 40.99 10.02 -12.63
C PHE A 544 40.06 10.30 -11.44
N PHE A 545 39.68 11.56 -11.27
CA PHE A 545 38.76 12.02 -10.26
C PHE A 545 37.38 12.30 -10.83
N ASN A 546 36.36 11.99 -10.05
CA ASN A 546 35.00 12.40 -10.28
C ASN A 546 34.43 12.95 -8.97
N VAL A 547 34.27 14.25 -8.88
CA VAL A 547 33.85 14.96 -7.67
C VAL A 547 32.55 15.70 -7.96
N GLY A 548 31.55 15.47 -7.14
CA GLY A 548 30.25 16.11 -7.31
C GLY A 548 29.61 16.51 -6.00
N VAL A 549 28.77 17.49 -6.08
CA VAL A 549 27.88 17.88 -4.97
C VAL A 549 26.46 18.07 -5.51
N ARG A 550 25.51 17.58 -4.74
CA ARG A 550 24.10 17.79 -4.98
C ARG A 550 23.44 18.42 -3.77
N VAL A 551 22.60 19.41 -3.99
CA VAL A 551 21.78 20.04 -2.96
C VAL A 551 20.33 19.78 -3.31
N ASP A 552 19.62 19.16 -2.39
CA ASP A 552 18.21 18.79 -2.51
C ASP A 552 17.37 19.61 -1.51
N ARG A 553 16.27 20.20 -1.97
CA ARG A 553 15.26 20.86 -1.14
C ARG A 553 13.95 20.12 -1.29
N PHE A 554 13.47 19.54 -0.23
CA PHE A 554 12.18 18.87 -0.15
C PHE A 554 11.20 19.70 0.69
N ASP A 555 10.04 19.98 0.14
CA ASP A 555 8.92 20.64 0.77
C ASP A 555 7.70 19.74 0.70
N ALA A 556 7.28 19.17 1.81
CA ALA A 556 6.10 18.32 1.85
C ALA A 556 4.80 19.12 1.61
N ASN A 557 4.85 20.47 1.68
CA ASN A 557 3.75 21.38 1.39
C ASN A 557 2.44 20.97 2.10
N GLN A 558 2.53 20.73 3.40
CA GLN A 558 1.43 20.25 4.23
C GLN A 558 1.55 20.75 5.67
N PRO A 559 0.44 20.80 6.42
CA PRO A 559 0.48 21.14 7.84
C PRO A 559 1.24 20.09 8.65
N VAL A 560 1.86 20.53 9.75
CA VAL A 560 2.49 19.68 10.77
C VAL A 560 2.03 20.11 12.16
N LEU A 561 1.96 19.17 13.09
CA LEU A 561 1.59 19.48 14.47
C LEU A 561 2.65 20.39 15.10
N LYS A 562 2.24 21.48 15.77
CA LYS A 562 3.19 22.39 16.43
C LYS A 562 4.01 21.71 17.52
N ASP A 563 3.36 20.82 18.25
CA ASP A 563 3.95 20.13 19.39
C ASP A 563 3.45 18.67 19.43
N PRO A 564 4.32 17.65 19.31
CA PRO A 564 3.90 16.24 19.32
C PRO A 564 3.29 15.80 20.67
N PHE A 565 3.50 16.55 21.76
CA PHE A 565 2.97 16.21 23.08
C PHE A 565 1.62 16.82 23.40
N THR A 566 1.05 17.66 22.51
CA THR A 566 -0.30 18.20 22.70
C THR A 566 -0.99 18.48 21.37
N LEU A 567 -2.25 18.07 21.28
CA LEU A 567 -3.08 18.41 20.13
C LEU A 567 -3.55 19.86 20.11
N TYR A 568 -3.38 20.57 21.22
CA TYR A 568 -3.94 21.91 21.40
C TYR A 568 -2.81 22.92 21.57
N SER A 569 -3.03 24.16 21.10
CA SER A 569 -2.08 25.22 21.35
C SER A 569 -1.96 25.48 22.85
N SER A 570 -0.75 25.35 23.35
CA SER A 570 -0.43 25.42 24.79
C SER A 570 0.48 26.59 25.11
N ARG A 571 0.35 27.14 26.30
CA ARG A 571 1.14 28.26 26.76
C ARG A 571 2.58 27.87 27.04
N THR A 572 3.48 28.73 26.61
CA THR A 572 4.90 28.68 26.98
C THR A 572 5.16 29.45 28.26
N VAL A 573 6.36 29.27 28.81
CA VAL A 573 6.82 30.05 29.97
C VAL A 573 6.79 31.56 29.67
N GLY A 574 7.19 31.97 28.47
CA GLY A 574 7.09 33.37 28.02
C GLY A 574 5.66 33.90 28.03
N ASP A 575 4.68 33.09 27.59
CA ASP A 575 3.25 33.49 27.68
C ASP A 575 2.83 33.66 29.12
N VAL A 576 3.21 32.73 30.02
CA VAL A 576 2.83 32.80 31.45
C VAL A 576 3.51 33.97 32.17
N ARG A 577 4.79 34.24 31.88
CA ARG A 577 5.48 35.43 32.42
C ARG A 577 4.82 36.72 31.96
N SER A 578 4.40 36.82 30.71
CA SER A 578 3.73 37.98 30.15
C SER A 578 2.37 38.29 30.82
N MET A 579 1.72 37.23 31.36
CA MET A 579 0.46 37.36 32.13
C MET A 579 0.69 37.70 33.62
N GLY A 580 1.92 37.84 34.07
CA GLY A 580 2.25 38.08 35.48
C GLY A 580 2.51 36.80 36.29
N GLY A 581 2.61 35.65 35.65
CA GLY A 581 2.82 34.38 36.30
C GLY A 581 1.55 33.69 36.81
N LEU A 582 1.69 32.59 37.52
CA LEU A 582 0.60 31.93 38.24
C LEU A 582 0.86 32.09 39.76
N GLU A 583 -0.12 32.61 40.47
CA GLU A 583 -0.02 32.86 41.91
C GLU A 583 0.37 31.55 42.65
N GLY A 584 1.37 31.64 43.54
CA GLY A 584 1.87 30.51 44.30
C GLY A 584 2.74 29.49 43.51
N SER A 585 3.07 29.80 42.23
CA SER A 585 3.89 28.94 41.38
C SER A 585 5.00 29.73 40.66
N PRO A 586 6.09 30.12 41.38
CA PRO A 586 7.17 30.89 40.78
C PRO A 586 7.89 30.06 39.71
N ILE A 587 8.21 30.70 38.58
CA ILE A 587 8.92 30.10 37.46
C ILE A 587 10.44 30.29 37.70
N PRO A 588 11.24 29.20 37.75
CA PRO A 588 12.69 29.28 37.92
C PRO A 588 13.35 30.03 36.76
N GLU A 589 14.46 30.76 37.07
CA GLU A 589 15.23 31.50 36.05
C GLU A 589 15.90 30.56 35.01
N SER A 590 16.19 29.32 35.43
CA SER A 590 16.79 28.28 34.56
C SER A 590 15.85 27.79 33.44
N ILE A 591 14.57 28.07 33.51
CA ILE A 591 13.57 27.64 32.53
C ILE A 591 13.39 28.68 31.43
N GLY A 592 13.63 28.27 30.18
CA GLY A 592 13.54 29.14 29.00
C GLY A 592 12.09 29.55 28.69
N ASP A 593 11.94 30.68 27.99
CA ASP A 593 10.63 31.26 27.63
C ASP A 593 9.88 30.38 26.63
N ASP A 594 10.56 29.53 25.88
CA ASP A 594 10.01 28.61 24.88
C ASP A 594 9.52 27.26 25.47
N TYR A 595 9.72 27.02 26.78
CA TYR A 595 9.27 25.80 27.42
C TYR A 595 7.76 25.76 27.61
N VAL A 596 7.14 24.62 27.27
CA VAL A 596 5.70 24.38 27.49
C VAL A 596 5.43 24.19 28.98
N VAL A 597 4.40 24.83 29.48
CA VAL A 597 4.01 24.81 30.92
C VAL A 597 2.98 23.69 31.13
N TYR A 598 3.24 22.82 32.11
CA TYR A 598 2.34 21.75 32.55
C TYR A 598 1.71 22.12 33.92
N VAL A 599 0.42 21.81 34.05
CA VAL A 599 -0.44 22.30 35.15
C VAL A 599 -1.32 21.15 35.70
N ASP A 600 -1.94 21.43 36.87
CA ASP A 600 -2.93 20.53 37.46
C ASP A 600 -4.29 20.57 36.73
N ASN A 601 -4.65 21.70 36.10
CA ASN A 601 -5.87 21.85 35.31
C ASN A 601 -5.60 22.64 34.02
N ILE A 602 -6.01 22.10 32.87
CA ILE A 602 -5.71 22.60 31.53
C ILE A 602 -6.27 23.99 31.23
N LYS A 603 -7.42 24.35 31.84
CA LYS A 603 -8.17 25.60 31.60
C LYS A 603 -7.96 26.62 32.74
N ASN A 604 -8.14 26.17 33.98
CA ASN A 604 -8.08 26.97 35.18
C ASN A 604 -7.04 26.43 36.18
N PRO A 605 -5.75 26.56 35.90
CA PRO A 605 -4.70 25.99 36.73
C PRO A 605 -4.59 26.69 38.08
N LYS A 606 -4.26 25.94 39.11
CA LYS A 606 -3.92 26.42 40.45
C LYS A 606 -2.43 26.30 40.74
N ARG A 607 -1.73 25.42 40.01
CA ARG A 607 -0.28 25.26 40.17
C ARG A 607 0.39 24.76 38.90
N ILE A 608 1.63 25.18 38.74
CA ILE A 608 2.53 24.60 37.75
C ILE A 608 3.14 23.31 38.33
N VAL A 609 3.13 22.21 37.58
CA VAL A 609 3.65 20.92 37.99
C VAL A 609 4.96 20.56 37.28
N GLY A 610 5.28 21.21 36.15
CA GLY A 610 6.52 21.02 35.45
C GLY A 610 6.56 21.76 34.12
N TYR A 611 7.63 21.54 33.37
CA TYR A 611 7.90 22.18 32.09
C TYR A 611 8.47 21.14 31.10
N ARG A 612 8.43 21.46 29.79
CA ARG A 612 9.03 20.64 28.75
C ARG A 612 9.61 21.49 27.62
N SER A 613 10.82 21.15 27.21
CA SER A 613 11.45 21.67 25.99
C SER A 613 11.79 20.52 25.06
N GLY A 614 11.20 20.47 23.86
CA GLY A 614 11.35 19.32 22.95
C GLY A 614 10.91 18.02 23.62
N PHE A 615 11.84 17.11 23.83
CA PHE A 615 11.62 15.80 24.52
C PHE A 615 12.10 15.82 25.99
N ASP A 616 12.70 16.94 26.46
CA ASP A 616 13.26 17.04 27.80
C ASP A 616 12.21 17.62 28.77
N TRP A 617 12.03 16.94 29.89
CA TRP A 617 11.06 17.31 30.91
C TRP A 617 11.76 17.88 32.14
N PHE A 618 11.06 18.76 32.84
CA PHE A 618 11.56 19.46 34.02
C PHE A 618 10.47 19.51 35.10
N ASN A 619 10.89 19.35 36.35
CA ASN A 619 10.03 19.57 37.51
C ASN A 619 9.63 21.05 37.67
N ALA A 620 8.68 21.32 38.56
CA ALA A 620 8.24 22.70 38.86
C ALA A 620 9.39 23.57 39.42
N ASP A 621 10.41 22.98 40.05
CA ASP A 621 11.61 23.67 40.56
C ASP A 621 12.69 23.91 39.48
N GLY A 622 12.44 23.52 38.27
CA GLY A 622 13.38 23.63 37.13
C GLY A 622 14.43 22.52 37.01
N SER A 623 14.44 21.55 37.93
CA SER A 623 15.34 20.44 37.83
C SER A 623 14.94 19.45 36.72
N PRO A 624 15.90 18.83 35.98
CA PRO A 624 15.59 17.85 34.95
C PRO A 624 14.78 16.66 35.48
N GLN A 625 13.80 16.20 34.71
CA GLN A 625 12.94 15.07 35.04
C GLN A 625 13.08 13.96 33.99
N ASN A 626 13.69 12.86 34.36
CA ASN A 626 13.90 11.72 33.47
C ASN A 626 12.67 10.79 33.33
N ASN A 627 11.70 10.91 34.24
CA ASN A 627 10.47 10.13 34.22
C ASN A 627 9.23 11.06 34.12
N PRO A 628 8.71 11.33 32.90
CA PRO A 628 7.58 12.23 32.69
C PRO A 628 6.28 11.76 33.35
N THR A 629 6.15 10.48 33.72
CA THR A 629 5.00 9.95 34.47
C THR A 629 4.85 10.63 35.83
N ILE A 630 5.90 11.19 36.41
CA ILE A 630 5.81 11.99 37.65
C ILE A 630 4.98 13.24 37.40
N ILE A 631 5.23 13.95 36.28
CA ILE A 631 4.46 15.14 35.88
C ILE A 631 2.99 14.75 35.63
N ALA A 632 2.76 13.62 34.94
CA ALA A 632 1.43 13.10 34.71
C ALA A 632 0.68 12.80 36.02
N ASN A 633 1.32 12.17 36.99
CA ASN A 633 0.72 11.88 38.28
C ASN A 633 0.38 13.15 39.08
N LEU A 634 1.24 14.16 39.01
CA LEU A 634 0.99 15.47 39.64
C LEU A 634 -0.17 16.23 38.99
N SER A 635 -0.46 15.94 37.69
CA SER A 635 -1.59 16.47 36.93
C SER A 635 -2.87 15.61 37.00
N GLY A 636 -2.86 14.55 37.82
CA GLY A 636 -4.01 13.66 38.02
C GLY A 636 -4.09 12.48 37.03
N GLY A 637 -2.93 11.89 36.67
CA GLY A 637 -2.82 10.67 35.88
C GLY A 637 -2.42 10.87 34.41
N GLN A 638 -2.42 12.09 33.92
CA GLN A 638 -1.99 12.47 32.57
C GLN A 638 -1.28 13.82 32.61
N ALA A 639 -0.19 14.00 31.86
CA ALA A 639 0.49 15.30 31.76
C ALA A 639 -0.43 16.30 31.06
N LYS A 640 -0.80 17.38 31.76
CA LYS A 640 -1.76 18.38 31.31
C LYS A 640 -1.04 19.68 30.94
N PRO A 641 -0.90 20.01 29.64
CA PRO A 641 -0.36 21.31 29.23
C PRO A 641 -1.37 22.43 29.57
N TRP A 642 -0.88 23.62 29.85
CA TRP A 642 -1.76 24.78 30.02
C TRP A 642 -2.23 25.30 28.66
N ILE A 643 -3.48 24.96 28.32
CA ILE A 643 -4.07 25.21 27.00
C ILE A 643 -4.59 26.65 26.92
N PHE A 644 -4.44 27.30 25.76
CA PHE A 644 -5.02 28.61 25.49
C PHE A 644 -6.54 28.58 25.54
N GLU A 645 -7.17 29.61 26.09
CA GLU A 645 -8.62 29.74 26.25
C GLU A 645 -9.38 29.63 24.91
N GLU A 646 -8.79 30.07 23.82
CA GLU A 646 -9.35 29.98 22.46
C GLU A 646 -9.59 28.56 21.93
N ASN A 647 -9.04 27.56 22.57
CA ASN A 647 -9.31 26.14 22.22
C ASN A 647 -10.59 25.63 22.90
N PHE A 648 -11.17 26.38 23.84
CA PHE A 648 -12.44 26.02 24.48
C PHE A 648 -13.58 26.76 23.79
N THR A 649 -14.66 26.06 23.47
CA THR A 649 -15.83 26.63 22.79
C THR A 649 -17.06 26.50 23.67
N ASP A 650 -18.03 27.41 23.46
CA ASP A 650 -19.33 27.39 24.18
C ASP A 650 -20.24 26.26 23.63
N GLN A 651 -19.85 25.58 22.55
CA GLN A 651 -20.60 24.48 21.97
C GLN A 651 -20.03 23.15 22.48
N GLY A 652 -20.86 22.35 23.11
CA GLY A 652 -20.47 21.06 23.70
C GLY A 652 -20.06 21.18 25.17
N ASN A 653 -19.03 20.44 25.58
CA ASN A 653 -18.47 20.55 26.92
C ASN A 653 -17.50 21.72 27.03
N PRO A 654 -17.85 22.81 27.78
CA PRO A 654 -17.02 24.01 27.85
C PRO A 654 -15.66 23.80 28.55
N ASP A 655 -15.44 22.64 29.17
CA ASP A 655 -14.19 22.30 29.84
C ASP A 655 -13.30 21.34 29.00
N GLN A 656 -13.74 20.99 27.80
CA GLN A 656 -12.95 20.22 26.84
C GLN A 656 -12.44 21.09 25.70
N PRO A 657 -11.14 21.09 25.41
CA PRO A 657 -10.60 21.82 24.26
C PRO A 657 -10.99 21.12 22.96
N VAL A 658 -11.10 21.88 21.87
CA VAL A 658 -11.45 21.43 20.53
C VAL A 658 -10.28 21.65 19.59
N LEU A 659 -9.95 20.62 18.80
CA LEU A 659 -8.91 20.69 17.78
C LEU A 659 -9.26 21.71 16.69
N SER A 660 -8.28 22.52 16.31
CA SER A 660 -8.43 23.52 15.26
C SER A 660 -7.14 23.66 14.43
N GLU A 661 -7.20 24.45 13.36
CA GLU A 661 -6.03 24.76 12.54
C GLU A 661 -4.88 25.41 13.34
N LYS A 662 -5.17 26.03 14.48
CA LYS A 662 -4.17 26.69 15.34
C LYS A 662 -3.17 25.73 15.99
N SER A 663 -3.50 24.44 16.07
CA SER A 663 -2.62 23.38 16.58
C SER A 663 -1.50 23.02 15.62
N PHE A 664 -1.56 23.52 14.40
CA PHE A 664 -0.65 23.18 13.31
C PHE A 664 0.17 24.38 12.86
N LYS A 665 1.29 24.10 12.24
CA LYS A 665 2.19 25.07 11.57
C LYS A 665 2.46 24.57 10.14
N ASP A 666 3.01 25.42 9.28
CA ASP A 666 3.48 24.99 7.97
C ASP A 666 4.73 24.10 8.08
N TYR A 667 4.86 23.16 7.13
CA TYR A 667 6.05 22.33 7.02
C TYR A 667 7.29 23.19 6.75
N THR A 668 8.36 22.92 7.47
CA THR A 668 9.66 23.55 7.21
C THR A 668 10.43 22.74 6.17
N PRO A 669 10.70 23.31 4.98
CA PRO A 669 11.41 22.59 3.92
C PRO A 669 12.78 22.09 4.38
N GLN A 670 13.06 20.82 4.07
CA GLN A 670 14.32 20.16 4.38
C GLN A 670 15.33 20.42 3.27
N VAL A 671 16.53 20.85 3.63
CA VAL A 671 17.65 21.03 2.69
C VAL A 671 18.75 20.04 3.05
N THR A 672 19.21 19.29 2.08
CA THR A 672 20.29 18.30 2.25
C THR A 672 21.39 18.50 1.24
N VAL A 673 22.63 18.31 1.65
CA VAL A 673 23.82 18.41 0.80
C VAL A 673 24.46 17.03 0.71
N SER A 674 24.66 16.56 -0.51
CA SER A 674 25.12 15.20 -0.84
C SER A 674 26.43 15.27 -1.62
N PRO A 675 27.60 15.27 -0.94
CA PRO A 675 28.89 15.16 -1.60
C PRO A 675 29.11 13.74 -2.14
N ARG A 676 29.79 13.65 -3.29
CA ARG A 676 30.14 12.39 -3.95
C ARG A 676 31.53 12.51 -4.52
N ILE A 677 32.37 11.55 -4.21
CA ILE A 677 33.76 11.56 -4.65
C ILE A 677 34.13 10.15 -5.08
N SER A 678 34.63 10.00 -6.28
CA SER A 678 35.26 8.76 -6.73
C SER A 678 36.57 9.03 -7.40
N PHE A 679 37.48 8.10 -7.28
CA PHE A 679 38.72 8.14 -8.03
C PHE A 679 39.10 6.75 -8.51
N GLN A 680 39.86 6.74 -9.64
CA GLN A 680 40.37 5.54 -10.27
C GLN A 680 41.86 5.76 -10.51
N PHE A 681 42.63 4.73 -10.23
CA PHE A 681 44.08 4.75 -10.38
C PHE A 681 44.54 3.53 -11.17
N PRO A 682 45.00 3.71 -12.41
CA PRO A 682 45.61 2.63 -13.16
C PRO A 682 47.00 2.32 -12.55
N ILE A 683 47.11 1.14 -11.95
CA ILE A 683 48.41 0.66 -11.38
C ILE A 683 49.31 0.17 -12.48
N SER A 684 48.72 -0.43 -13.53
CA SER A 684 49.38 -0.87 -14.76
C SER A 684 48.34 -0.93 -15.89
N ASP A 685 48.80 -1.28 -17.11
CA ASP A 685 47.86 -1.50 -18.26
C ASP A 685 46.83 -2.59 -18.01
N GLU A 686 47.07 -3.45 -17.05
CA GLU A 686 46.21 -4.60 -16.71
C GLU A 686 45.49 -4.46 -15.37
N ALA A 687 45.85 -3.47 -14.55
CA ALA A 687 45.37 -3.37 -13.17
C ALA A 687 44.93 -1.94 -12.82
N GLU A 688 43.76 -1.83 -12.22
CA GLU A 688 43.14 -0.57 -11.80
C GLU A 688 42.64 -0.68 -10.36
N PHE A 689 43.01 0.30 -9.55
CA PHE A 689 42.37 0.51 -8.24
C PHE A 689 41.31 1.59 -8.36
N PHE A 690 40.20 1.43 -7.63
CA PHE A 690 39.16 2.45 -7.55
C PHE A 690 38.62 2.56 -6.11
N ALA A 691 38.15 3.76 -5.78
CA ALA A 691 37.42 3.98 -4.54
C ALA A 691 36.36 5.04 -4.74
N HIS A 692 35.28 4.96 -3.95
CA HIS A 692 34.31 6.04 -3.90
C HIS A 692 33.72 6.23 -2.49
N TYR A 693 33.27 7.45 -2.28
CA TYR A 693 32.52 7.90 -1.13
C TYR A 693 31.29 8.65 -1.63
N ASP A 694 30.10 8.17 -1.24
CA ASP A 694 28.85 8.80 -1.61
C ASP A 694 28.01 9.06 -0.36
N LEU A 695 27.46 10.28 -0.24
CA LEU A 695 26.34 10.57 0.63
C LEU A 695 25.07 10.67 -0.22
N LEU A 696 24.16 9.73 -0.05
CA LEU A 696 22.89 9.65 -0.77
C LEU A 696 21.73 9.91 0.19
N VAL A 697 20.69 10.53 -0.32
CA VAL A 697 19.53 10.92 0.47
C VAL A 697 18.25 10.51 -0.26
N GLN A 698 17.27 10.04 0.50
CA GLN A 698 15.95 9.64 -0.02
C GLN A 698 14.83 10.26 0.82
N ARG A 699 13.87 10.88 0.17
CA ARG A 699 12.67 11.46 0.79
C ARG A 699 11.84 10.40 1.53
N PRO A 700 11.13 10.78 2.63
CA PRO A 700 10.18 9.89 3.28
C PRO A 700 9.05 9.48 2.31
N THR A 701 8.62 8.22 2.38
CA THR A 701 7.48 7.76 1.58
C THR A 701 6.17 8.36 2.08
N PRO A 702 5.22 8.73 1.19
CA PRO A 702 3.94 9.34 1.58
C PRO A 702 3.12 8.52 2.57
N GLY A 703 3.26 7.19 2.58
CA GLY A 703 2.56 6.31 3.52
C GLY A 703 2.92 6.56 4.99
N PHE A 704 4.11 7.10 5.27
CA PHE A 704 4.57 7.41 6.62
C PHE A 704 4.56 8.91 6.95
N SER A 705 4.56 9.77 5.93
CA SER A 705 4.78 11.21 6.08
C SER A 705 3.58 12.08 5.67
N ARG A 706 2.54 11.53 5.01
CA ARG A 706 1.43 12.34 4.55
C ARG A 706 0.52 12.74 5.71
N PHE A 707 0.26 14.05 5.82
CA PHE A 707 -0.72 14.60 6.75
C PHE A 707 -2.14 14.14 6.43
N ASN A 708 -2.87 13.71 7.45
CA ASN A 708 -4.30 13.42 7.37
C ASN A 708 -5.00 13.97 8.61
N PRO A 709 -5.79 15.05 8.50
CA PRO A 709 -6.43 15.68 9.64
C PRO A 709 -7.41 14.78 10.40
N VAL A 710 -8.03 13.79 9.73
CA VAL A 710 -8.93 12.79 10.36
C VAL A 710 -8.20 12.01 11.45
N ASN A 711 -6.92 11.68 11.25
CA ASN A 711 -6.14 10.94 12.25
C ASN A 711 -5.95 11.76 13.55
N TYR A 712 -5.78 13.08 13.42
CA TYR A 712 -5.63 13.97 14.58
C TYR A 712 -6.96 14.18 15.30
N VAL A 713 -8.07 14.27 14.57
CA VAL A 713 -9.40 14.27 15.20
C VAL A 713 -9.65 12.93 15.94
N ASN A 714 -9.29 11.79 15.32
CA ASN A 714 -9.42 10.48 15.99
C ASN A 714 -8.57 10.35 17.25
N LEU A 715 -7.47 11.08 17.38
CA LEU A 715 -6.66 11.10 18.59
C LEU A 715 -7.42 11.73 19.79
N GLU A 716 -8.34 12.65 19.57
CA GLU A 716 -9.24 13.16 20.62
C GLU A 716 -10.10 12.04 21.23
N TYR A 717 -10.37 10.98 20.45
CA TYR A 717 -11.10 9.79 20.89
C TYR A 717 -10.18 8.66 21.39
N GLY A 718 -8.88 8.91 21.55
CA GLY A 718 -7.91 7.98 22.12
C GLY A 718 -7.38 6.89 21.17
N THR A 719 -7.65 6.98 19.86
CA THR A 719 -7.22 5.96 18.89
C THR A 719 -6.51 6.59 17.69
N ALA A 720 -5.17 6.50 17.61
CA ALA A 720 -4.46 6.86 16.39
C ALA A 720 -3.09 6.19 16.24
N ASN A 721 -2.74 5.79 14.99
CA ASN A 721 -1.38 5.65 14.51
C ASN A 721 -1.14 6.81 13.54
N LEU A 722 -0.33 7.77 13.92
CA LEU A 722 -0.14 8.98 13.12
C LEU A 722 1.01 8.83 12.13
N PRO A 723 0.80 9.11 10.83
CA PRO A 723 1.89 9.53 9.95
C PRO A 723 2.58 10.75 10.53
N ASN A 724 3.88 10.87 10.29
CA ASN A 724 4.64 12.03 10.75
C ASN A 724 5.09 12.89 9.56
N PRO A 725 4.45 14.04 9.35
CA PRO A 725 4.85 14.95 8.28
C PRO A 725 6.28 15.50 8.42
N GLU A 726 6.83 15.55 9.62
CA GLU A 726 8.18 16.07 9.92
C GLU A 726 9.30 15.05 9.79
N LEU A 727 9.02 13.87 9.18
CA LEU A 727 10.06 12.88 8.95
C LEU A 727 11.20 13.46 8.11
N LEU A 728 12.43 13.23 8.58
CA LEU A 728 13.65 13.59 7.87
C LEU A 728 13.89 12.62 6.71
N PRO A 729 14.54 13.05 5.62
CA PRO A 729 15.04 12.17 4.60
C PRO A 729 16.02 11.14 5.17
N GLN A 730 15.89 9.90 4.71
CA GLN A 730 16.83 8.83 5.03
C GLN A 730 18.17 9.09 4.33
N LYS A 731 19.28 8.77 5.01
CA LYS A 731 20.63 9.00 4.50
C LYS A 731 21.38 7.68 4.36
N LEU A 732 22.11 7.53 3.27
CA LEU A 732 23.09 6.47 3.06
C LEU A 732 24.47 7.09 2.89
N THR A 733 25.41 6.70 3.76
CA THR A 733 26.83 6.92 3.55
C THR A 733 27.45 5.63 3.03
N GLU A 734 28.02 5.68 1.83
CA GLU A 734 28.64 4.52 1.19
C GLU A 734 30.13 4.74 0.99
N TYR A 735 30.92 3.74 1.36
CA TYR A 735 32.34 3.63 1.09
C TYR A 735 32.58 2.34 0.31
N GLU A 736 33.22 2.44 -0.83
CA GLU A 736 33.65 1.29 -1.61
C GLU A 736 35.09 1.47 -2.04
N ILE A 737 35.87 0.42 -1.89
CA ILE A 737 37.22 0.31 -2.46
C ILE A 737 37.29 -0.97 -3.26
N GLY A 738 38.01 -0.95 -4.36
CA GLY A 738 38.10 -2.12 -5.20
C GLY A 738 39.32 -2.11 -6.13
N PHE A 739 39.49 -3.29 -6.68
CA PHE A 739 40.60 -3.58 -7.56
C PHE A 739 40.06 -4.37 -8.76
N ARG A 740 40.45 -3.98 -9.95
CA ARG A 740 40.15 -4.68 -11.19
C ARG A 740 41.46 -5.13 -11.82
N GLN A 741 41.57 -6.40 -12.18
CA GLN A 741 42.70 -7.04 -12.81
C GLN A 741 42.27 -7.73 -14.10
N MET A 742 42.93 -7.42 -15.19
CA MET A 742 42.88 -8.24 -16.41
C MET A 742 43.66 -9.53 -16.15
N LEU A 743 43.03 -10.68 -16.41
CA LEU A 743 43.63 -12.00 -16.29
C LEU A 743 44.07 -12.54 -17.68
N GLY A 744 44.17 -11.64 -18.66
CA GLY A 744 44.52 -11.88 -20.03
C GLY A 744 43.70 -10.94 -20.96
N GLU A 745 43.89 -11.00 -22.26
CA GLU A 745 43.22 -10.07 -23.21
C GLU A 745 41.70 -10.10 -23.17
N ARG A 746 41.08 -11.18 -22.64
CA ARG A 746 39.64 -11.41 -22.74
C ARG A 746 38.93 -11.67 -21.42
N SER A 747 39.65 -11.60 -20.32
CA SER A 747 39.03 -11.83 -19.00
C SER A 747 39.52 -10.84 -17.96
N ALA A 748 38.64 -10.47 -17.04
CA ALA A 748 38.93 -9.57 -15.94
C ALA A 748 38.29 -10.07 -14.64
N LEU A 749 38.98 -9.85 -13.54
CA LEU A 749 38.49 -10.04 -12.19
C LEU A 749 38.35 -8.67 -11.52
N LYS A 750 37.18 -8.42 -10.92
CA LYS A 750 36.96 -7.27 -10.04
C LYS A 750 36.73 -7.78 -8.63
N VAL A 751 37.43 -7.17 -7.68
CA VAL A 751 37.21 -7.43 -6.24
C VAL A 751 36.94 -6.08 -5.59
N ASN A 752 35.89 -5.99 -4.79
CA ASN A 752 35.59 -4.79 -4.03
C ASN A 752 35.11 -5.10 -2.63
N ALA A 753 35.44 -4.22 -1.70
CA ALA A 753 34.92 -4.18 -0.35
C ALA A 753 34.02 -2.96 -0.21
N PHE A 754 32.90 -3.11 0.44
CA PHE A 754 31.96 -2.03 0.66
C PHE A 754 31.52 -1.95 2.12
N TYR A 755 31.27 -0.71 2.56
CA TYR A 755 30.63 -0.39 3.83
C TYR A 755 29.57 0.66 3.58
N ARG A 756 28.34 0.35 3.98
CA ARG A 756 27.15 1.20 3.83
C ARG A 756 26.55 1.46 5.19
N GLU A 757 26.30 2.71 5.49
CA GLU A 757 25.67 3.12 6.73
C GLU A 757 24.38 3.90 6.41
N TYR A 758 23.24 3.32 6.78
CA TYR A 758 21.93 3.96 6.66
C TYR A 758 21.57 4.59 7.99
N ARG A 759 21.23 5.87 7.97
CA ARG A 759 20.78 6.65 9.12
C ARG A 759 19.42 7.27 8.87
N ASP A 760 18.79 7.73 9.94
CA ASP A 760 17.47 8.38 9.91
C ASP A 760 16.39 7.46 9.32
N LEU A 761 16.53 6.13 9.48
CA LEU A 761 15.54 5.17 9.04
C LEU A 761 14.26 5.29 9.87
N ILE A 762 13.12 5.13 9.18
CA ILE A 762 11.79 5.30 9.77
C ILE A 762 11.46 4.10 10.66
N GLN A 763 10.97 4.38 11.88
CA GLN A 763 10.45 3.40 12.83
C GLN A 763 9.25 3.97 13.57
N THR A 764 8.32 3.10 14.00
CA THR A 764 7.24 3.49 14.91
C THR A 764 7.78 3.81 16.29
N VAL A 765 7.31 4.90 16.87
CA VAL A 765 7.67 5.38 18.21
C VAL A 765 6.42 5.72 19.00
N SER A 766 6.46 5.52 20.34
CA SER A 766 5.40 5.98 21.22
C SER A 766 5.69 7.41 21.70
N VAL A 767 4.68 8.28 21.64
CA VAL A 767 4.69 9.59 22.28
C VAL A 767 3.92 9.44 23.59
N THR A 768 4.65 9.03 24.62
CA THR A 768 4.11 8.86 25.96
C THR A 768 3.86 10.20 26.63
N GLU A 769 2.88 10.29 27.51
CA GLU A 769 2.48 11.49 28.25
C GLU A 769 2.01 12.64 27.32
N ALA A 770 1.61 12.31 26.09
CA ALA A 770 0.94 13.27 25.21
C ALA A 770 -0.50 13.55 25.69
N TYR A 771 -0.99 14.75 25.44
CA TYR A 771 -2.36 15.15 25.75
C TYR A 771 -3.17 15.34 24.45
N PRO A 772 -4.39 14.76 24.28
CA PRO A 772 -5.22 14.10 25.32
C PRO A 772 -4.92 12.62 25.52
N ALA A 773 -4.09 11.98 24.71
CA ALA A 773 -3.78 10.57 24.83
C ALA A 773 -2.35 10.24 24.34
N THR A 774 -1.73 9.23 24.95
CA THR A 774 -0.52 8.59 24.39
C THR A 774 -0.85 7.97 23.03
N TYR A 775 0.02 8.18 22.04
CA TYR A 775 -0.18 7.66 20.68
C TYR A 775 1.12 7.13 20.05
N VAL A 776 0.98 6.45 18.95
CA VAL A 776 2.10 5.94 18.16
C VAL A 776 2.22 6.75 16.88
N MET A 777 3.44 7.17 16.53
CA MET A 777 3.76 7.84 15.28
C MET A 777 5.02 7.27 14.64
N TYR A 778 5.32 7.67 13.42
CA TYR A 778 6.60 7.38 12.78
C TYR A 778 7.66 8.41 13.17
N GLY A 779 8.91 7.94 13.35
CA GLY A 779 10.06 8.78 13.65
C GLY A 779 11.34 8.24 13.00
N ASN A 780 12.36 9.09 12.84
CA ASN A 780 13.68 8.70 12.34
C ASN A 780 14.52 8.16 13.49
N ARG A 781 14.44 6.86 13.78
CA ARG A 781 15.02 6.23 14.97
C ARG A 781 16.00 5.10 14.69
N ASP A 782 15.88 4.45 13.54
CA ASP A 782 16.68 3.29 13.20
C ASP A 782 17.93 3.64 12.39
N PHE A 783 18.92 2.76 12.53
CA PHE A 783 20.07 2.74 11.65
C PHE A 783 20.41 1.30 11.23
N THR A 784 21.08 1.18 10.09
CA THR A 784 21.51 -0.09 9.50
C THR A 784 22.91 0.06 8.95
N THR A 785 23.72 -1.00 9.11
CA THR A 785 24.99 -1.13 8.41
C THR A 785 24.94 -2.35 7.48
N ALA A 786 25.47 -2.20 6.27
CA ALA A 786 25.71 -3.31 5.36
C ALA A 786 27.16 -3.28 4.92
N LYS A 787 27.89 -4.38 5.11
CA LYS A 787 29.33 -4.48 4.82
C LYS A 787 29.65 -5.81 4.18
N GLY A 788 30.64 -5.83 3.32
CA GLY A 788 30.98 -7.08 2.66
C GLY A 788 32.02 -6.95 1.56
N PHE A 789 32.16 -8.07 0.83
CA PHE A 789 33.04 -8.20 -0.31
C PHE A 789 32.27 -8.71 -1.51
N SER A 790 32.63 -8.25 -2.71
CA SER A 790 32.09 -8.75 -3.95
C SER A 790 33.22 -9.11 -4.90
N PHE A 791 33.06 -10.24 -5.58
CA PHE A 791 33.96 -10.75 -6.57
C PHE A 791 33.19 -10.90 -7.87
N GLN A 792 33.69 -10.32 -8.94
CA GLN A 792 33.09 -10.43 -10.27
C GLN A 792 34.16 -10.86 -11.29
N TYR A 793 33.86 -11.92 -12.00
CA TYR A 793 34.66 -12.44 -13.11
C TYR A 793 33.91 -12.25 -14.42
N ASP A 794 34.53 -11.56 -15.34
CA ASP A 794 34.01 -11.30 -16.68
C ASP A 794 34.96 -11.88 -17.73
N MET A 795 34.47 -12.78 -18.56
CA MET A 795 35.17 -13.30 -19.73
C MET A 795 34.40 -12.92 -20.99
N ARG A 796 35.00 -12.10 -21.84
CA ARG A 796 34.47 -11.81 -23.18
C ARG A 796 34.45 -13.09 -24.01
N ARG A 797 33.63 -13.11 -25.05
CA ARG A 797 33.48 -14.30 -25.89
C ARG A 797 34.86 -14.77 -26.41
N THR A 798 35.22 -15.97 -25.97
CA THR A 798 36.46 -16.66 -26.36
C THR A 798 36.03 -17.97 -27.04
N GLY A 799 36.26 -18.06 -28.33
CA GLY A 799 35.60 -19.08 -29.15
C GLY A 799 34.08 -18.92 -29.09
N ASN A 800 33.39 -19.90 -28.59
CA ASN A 800 31.95 -19.92 -28.50
C ASN A 800 31.40 -19.51 -27.12
N VAL A 801 32.24 -19.32 -26.11
CA VAL A 801 31.84 -19.17 -24.70
C VAL A 801 32.06 -17.74 -24.20
N MET A 802 31.09 -17.18 -23.49
CA MET A 802 31.17 -15.98 -22.68
C MET A 802 30.72 -16.32 -21.28
N VAL A 803 31.41 -15.84 -20.26
CA VAL A 803 31.10 -16.08 -18.84
C VAL A 803 31.07 -14.75 -18.09
N ASN A 804 30.06 -14.59 -17.28
CA ASN A 804 29.99 -13.54 -16.25
C ASN A 804 29.58 -14.23 -14.94
N ALA A 805 30.40 -14.11 -13.91
CA ALA A 805 30.13 -14.73 -12.61
C ALA A 805 30.36 -13.71 -11.50
N GLN A 806 29.45 -13.67 -10.56
CA GLN A 806 29.54 -12.79 -9.39
C GLN A 806 29.28 -13.57 -8.12
N TYR A 807 30.09 -13.27 -7.10
CA TYR A 807 29.86 -13.73 -5.73
C TYR A 807 29.91 -12.53 -4.79
N SER A 808 28.98 -12.46 -3.84
CA SER A 808 28.96 -11.44 -2.80
C SER A 808 28.81 -12.10 -1.44
N LEU A 809 29.67 -11.66 -0.51
CA LEU A 809 29.55 -11.93 0.92
C LEU A 809 29.14 -10.63 1.58
N SER A 810 27.99 -10.58 2.25
CA SER A 810 27.50 -9.37 2.90
C SER A 810 26.87 -9.66 4.27
N PHE A 811 26.97 -8.68 5.15
CA PHE A 811 26.37 -8.70 6.49
C PHE A 811 25.54 -7.42 6.64
N ALA A 812 24.25 -7.57 6.92
CA ALA A 812 23.33 -6.47 7.16
C ALA A 812 22.83 -6.53 8.61
N ASP A 813 23.30 -5.58 9.42
CA ASP A 813 23.02 -5.49 10.84
C ASP A 813 22.40 -4.12 11.17
N GLY A 814 21.51 -4.04 12.15
CA GLY A 814 20.87 -2.78 12.54
C GLY A 814 19.93 -2.91 13.73
N THR A 815 19.20 -1.83 14.02
CA THR A 815 18.26 -1.74 15.16
C THR A 815 16.85 -2.19 14.81
N GLY A 816 16.47 -2.16 13.52
CA GLY A 816 15.16 -2.60 13.03
C GLY A 816 15.16 -2.92 11.54
N SER A 817 14.40 -3.92 11.15
CA SER A 817 14.32 -4.38 9.74
C SER A 817 13.34 -3.59 8.88
N GLY A 818 12.51 -2.75 9.48
CA GLY A 818 11.51 -1.93 8.75
C GLY A 818 10.70 -1.05 9.68
N ALA A 819 9.97 -0.10 9.11
CA ALA A 819 9.28 0.96 9.85
C ALA A 819 8.30 0.48 10.94
N ASN A 820 7.79 -0.74 10.84
CA ASN A 820 6.84 -1.32 11.80
C ASN A 820 7.46 -2.42 12.69
N SER A 821 8.77 -2.66 12.62
CA SER A 821 9.41 -3.73 13.41
C SER A 821 9.29 -3.51 14.94
N GLY A 822 9.20 -2.25 15.39
CA GLY A 822 8.99 -1.85 16.79
C GLY A 822 7.53 -1.60 17.17
N LEU A 823 6.55 -1.78 16.26
CA LEU A 823 5.15 -1.38 16.50
C LEU A 823 4.52 -2.00 17.75
N ALA A 824 4.80 -3.26 18.03
CA ALA A 824 4.26 -3.94 19.23
C ALA A 824 4.80 -3.33 20.52
N LEU A 825 6.09 -2.96 20.55
CA LEU A 825 6.70 -2.27 21.68
C LEU A 825 6.14 -0.87 21.84
N ALA A 826 6.05 -0.11 20.73
CA ALA A 826 5.51 1.24 20.74
C ALA A 826 4.05 1.28 21.24
N ARG A 827 3.20 0.34 20.82
CA ARG A 827 1.81 0.21 21.29
C ARG A 827 1.68 -0.17 22.77
N SER A 828 2.67 -0.87 23.31
CA SER A 828 2.70 -1.21 24.75
C SER A 828 3.39 -0.14 25.60
N GLY A 829 3.74 1.02 25.01
CA GLY A 829 4.46 2.10 25.69
C GLY A 829 5.91 1.76 26.03
N GLN A 830 6.45 0.69 25.43
CA GLN A 830 7.84 0.29 25.64
C GLN A 830 8.79 1.01 24.67
N PRO A 831 10.03 1.30 25.10
CA PRO A 831 11.02 1.92 24.22
C PRO A 831 11.42 0.95 23.09
N ASN A 832 11.79 1.52 21.94
CA ASN A 832 12.34 0.77 20.82
C ASN A 832 13.65 0.07 21.22
N LEU A 833 13.88 -1.11 20.65
CA LEU A 833 15.15 -1.83 20.82
C LEU A 833 16.32 -1.02 20.23
N ARG A 834 17.43 -0.97 20.92
CA ARG A 834 18.64 -0.23 20.51
C ARG A 834 19.89 -1.11 20.44
N TYR A 835 19.71 -2.42 20.33
CA TYR A 835 20.84 -3.33 20.11
C TYR A 835 20.94 -3.72 18.63
N ILE A 836 22.15 -3.99 18.19
CA ILE A 836 22.44 -4.39 16.80
C ILE A 836 22.13 -5.87 16.63
N GLN A 837 21.36 -6.20 15.60
CA GLN A 837 20.95 -7.56 15.26
C GLN A 837 21.00 -7.77 13.75
N PRO A 838 21.12 -9.01 13.26
CA PRO A 838 20.94 -9.30 11.85
C PRO A 838 19.54 -8.88 11.39
N LEU A 839 19.44 -8.24 10.25
CA LEU A 839 18.17 -7.76 9.70
C LEU A 839 17.47 -8.86 8.89
N ASP A 840 16.14 -8.79 8.78
CA ASP A 840 15.32 -9.80 8.09
C ASP A 840 15.77 -10.09 6.64
N PHE A 841 16.44 -9.13 6.02
CA PHE A 841 17.00 -9.19 4.66
C PHE A 841 18.52 -9.48 4.63
N ASP A 842 19.16 -9.85 5.74
CA ASP A 842 20.57 -10.23 5.80
C ASP A 842 20.80 -11.54 5.06
N GLN A 843 21.19 -11.45 3.78
CA GLN A 843 21.53 -12.60 2.94
C GLN A 843 23.06 -12.64 2.76
N ARG A 844 23.72 -13.54 3.49
CA ARG A 844 25.18 -13.53 3.61
C ARG A 844 25.92 -13.90 2.34
N HIS A 845 25.46 -14.91 1.63
CA HIS A 845 26.12 -15.42 0.44
C HIS A 845 25.18 -15.32 -0.74
N THR A 846 25.60 -14.67 -1.80
CA THR A 846 24.89 -14.61 -3.08
C THR A 846 25.85 -14.90 -4.21
N PHE A 847 25.52 -15.88 -5.02
CA PHE A 847 26.24 -16.27 -6.22
C PHE A 847 25.30 -16.11 -7.43
N SER A 848 25.80 -15.53 -8.50
CA SER A 848 25.14 -15.53 -9.81
C SER A 848 26.16 -15.79 -10.91
N GLY A 849 25.81 -16.65 -11.87
CA GLY A 849 26.66 -16.97 -13.00
C GLY A 849 25.85 -17.03 -14.28
N ASN A 850 26.35 -16.34 -15.31
CA ASN A 850 25.77 -16.34 -16.64
C ASN A 850 26.80 -16.91 -17.62
N LEU A 851 26.41 -18.01 -18.30
CA LEU A 851 27.20 -18.66 -19.33
C LEU A 851 26.41 -18.58 -20.65
N ASP A 852 26.97 -17.90 -21.65
CA ASP A 852 26.45 -17.88 -23.01
C ASP A 852 27.35 -18.67 -23.95
N PHE A 853 26.82 -19.72 -24.53
CA PHE A 853 27.45 -20.52 -25.57
C PHE A 853 26.79 -20.20 -26.91
N ARG A 854 27.55 -19.75 -27.90
CA ARG A 854 26.99 -19.30 -29.19
C ARG A 854 27.90 -19.64 -30.36
N TYR A 855 27.35 -20.26 -31.37
CA TYR A 855 28.03 -20.46 -32.62
C TYR A 855 28.07 -19.19 -33.45
N GLY A 856 29.22 -18.92 -34.04
CA GLY A 856 29.48 -17.80 -34.94
C GLY A 856 28.75 -17.91 -36.26
N LYS A 857 28.97 -16.89 -37.12
CA LYS A 857 28.42 -16.80 -38.46
C LYS A 857 29.56 -16.85 -39.50
N GLY A 858 29.31 -17.48 -40.66
CA GLY A 858 30.25 -17.45 -41.77
C GLY A 858 31.56 -18.18 -41.42
N THR A 859 32.72 -17.48 -41.54
CA THR A 859 34.05 -18.03 -41.25
C THR A 859 34.26 -18.37 -39.79
N ASP A 860 33.55 -17.71 -38.87
CA ASP A 860 33.67 -17.94 -37.45
C ASP A 860 32.83 -19.13 -36.95
N TYR A 861 32.10 -19.80 -37.85
CA TYR A 861 31.34 -20.97 -37.54
C TYR A 861 32.23 -22.23 -37.43
N ASN A 862 32.22 -22.83 -36.26
CA ASN A 862 33.00 -24.02 -35.94
C ASN A 862 32.15 -25.24 -35.51
N GLY A 863 30.87 -25.22 -35.86
CA GLY A 863 29.92 -26.26 -35.48
C GLY A 863 29.70 -27.33 -36.59
N LEU A 864 28.68 -28.16 -36.37
CA LEU A 864 28.30 -29.27 -37.27
C LEU A 864 27.83 -28.78 -38.65
N VAL A 865 28.44 -29.31 -39.72
CA VAL A 865 28.04 -29.09 -41.10
C VAL A 865 27.49 -30.38 -41.70
N ILE A 866 26.22 -30.37 -42.17
CA ILE A 866 25.57 -31.50 -42.83
C ILE A 866 25.18 -31.03 -44.24
N LYS A 867 25.66 -31.71 -45.28
CA LYS A 867 25.35 -31.40 -46.71
C LYS A 867 25.52 -29.89 -47.02
N ASN A 868 26.63 -29.31 -46.61
CA ASN A 868 26.94 -27.89 -46.73
C ASN A 868 26.03 -26.92 -45.92
N VAL A 869 25.11 -27.44 -45.09
CA VAL A 869 24.29 -26.60 -44.21
C VAL A 869 24.97 -26.51 -42.86
N ARG A 870 25.22 -25.32 -42.40
CA ARG A 870 25.74 -25.03 -41.05
C ARG A 870 24.62 -25.06 -40.04
N VAL A 871 24.43 -26.24 -39.38
CA VAL A 871 23.22 -26.59 -38.61
C VAL A 871 22.99 -25.61 -37.46
N PHE A 872 24.04 -25.22 -36.70
CA PHE A 872 23.95 -24.39 -35.53
C PHE A 872 24.43 -22.93 -35.77
N GLU A 873 24.63 -22.51 -37.03
CA GLU A 873 25.06 -21.13 -37.33
C GLU A 873 24.06 -20.11 -36.72
N ASN A 874 24.54 -19.12 -35.95
CA ASN A 874 23.76 -18.16 -35.19
C ASN A 874 22.80 -18.80 -34.16
N ALA A 875 23.08 -20.00 -33.69
CA ALA A 875 22.38 -20.58 -32.54
C ALA A 875 23.17 -20.34 -31.26
N GLY A 876 22.46 -20.14 -30.16
CA GLY A 876 23.08 -19.96 -28.88
C GLY A 876 22.23 -20.54 -27.75
N VAL A 877 22.91 -20.82 -26.65
CA VAL A 877 22.31 -21.22 -25.38
C VAL A 877 22.88 -20.35 -24.28
N ASN A 878 22.02 -19.71 -23.52
CA ASN A 878 22.37 -18.93 -22.35
C ASN A 878 21.85 -19.63 -21.10
N ILE A 879 22.70 -19.79 -20.09
CA ILE A 879 22.39 -20.43 -18.80
C ILE A 879 22.68 -19.40 -17.71
N LEU A 880 21.66 -19.05 -16.94
CA LEU A 880 21.76 -18.20 -15.75
C LEU A 880 21.55 -19.04 -14.50
N GLY A 881 22.59 -19.20 -13.69
CA GLY A 881 22.53 -19.86 -12.39
C GLY A 881 22.57 -18.86 -11.26
N THR A 882 21.74 -19.04 -10.24
CA THR A 882 21.79 -18.28 -8.99
C THR A 882 21.76 -19.22 -7.80
N ALA A 883 22.54 -18.88 -6.76
CA ALA A 883 22.55 -19.56 -5.47
C ALA A 883 22.67 -18.52 -4.37
N SER A 884 21.85 -18.61 -3.32
CA SER A 884 21.93 -17.69 -2.21
C SER A 884 21.62 -18.36 -0.88
N SER A 885 22.28 -17.86 0.19
CA SER A 885 21.99 -18.33 1.55
C SER A 885 20.60 -17.87 1.98
N GLY A 886 19.96 -18.66 2.84
CA GLY A 886 18.64 -18.31 3.38
C GLY A 886 18.69 -17.05 4.24
N PHE A 887 17.57 -16.30 4.21
CA PHE A 887 17.33 -15.17 5.09
C PHE A 887 17.23 -15.59 6.55
N PRO A 888 17.53 -14.72 7.52
CA PRO A 888 17.40 -15.04 8.93
C PRO A 888 15.95 -15.12 9.38
N TYR A 889 15.73 -15.77 10.53
CA TYR A 889 14.45 -15.78 11.23
C TYR A 889 14.66 -15.97 12.72
N SER A 890 13.65 -15.58 13.51
CA SER A 890 13.64 -15.72 14.96
C SER A 890 12.92 -17.02 15.35
N ARG A 891 13.64 -17.99 15.88
CA ARG A 891 13.08 -19.25 16.35
C ARG A 891 12.17 -19.04 17.55
N ARG A 892 11.08 -19.82 17.66
CA ARG A 892 10.09 -19.71 18.72
C ARG A 892 10.16 -20.87 19.72
N VAL A 893 9.76 -20.61 20.98
CA VAL A 893 9.83 -21.59 22.08
C VAL A 893 8.80 -22.70 21.90
N ARG A 894 7.62 -22.39 21.39
CA ARG A 894 6.51 -23.35 21.23
C ARG A 894 5.69 -23.03 19.99
N ALA A 895 4.94 -24.03 19.53
CA ALA A 895 3.93 -23.85 18.49
C ALA A 895 2.83 -22.89 18.96
N TYR A 896 2.27 -22.16 18.00
CA TYR A 896 1.12 -21.27 18.19
C TYR A 896 0.28 -21.25 16.90
N GLY A 897 -1.03 -21.18 17.06
CA GLY A 897 -1.96 -21.15 15.93
C GLY A 897 -1.92 -19.83 15.16
N LEU A 898 -2.46 -19.83 13.96
CA LEU A 898 -2.43 -18.66 13.05
C LEU A 898 -3.10 -17.41 13.65
N THR A 899 -4.06 -17.58 14.54
CA THR A 899 -4.79 -16.49 15.22
C THR A 899 -4.27 -16.21 16.63
N GLU A 900 -3.28 -16.98 17.10
CA GLU A 900 -2.73 -16.80 18.43
C GLU A 900 -1.58 -15.79 18.45
N THR A 901 -1.33 -15.20 19.62
CA THR A 901 -0.14 -14.38 19.84
C THR A 901 1.12 -15.24 19.71
N ALA A 902 2.09 -14.76 18.94
CA ALA A 902 3.35 -15.45 18.74
C ALA A 902 4.05 -15.76 20.08
N SER A 903 4.58 -16.99 20.22
CA SER A 903 5.32 -17.41 21.41
C SER A 903 6.64 -16.65 21.54
N PRO A 904 7.26 -16.60 22.75
CA PRO A 904 8.58 -15.98 22.93
C PRO A 904 9.65 -16.56 21.99
N ILE A 905 10.70 -15.76 21.77
CA ILE A 905 11.82 -16.11 20.91
C ILE A 905 12.82 -16.98 21.69
N VAL A 906 13.44 -17.94 21.01
CA VAL A 906 14.60 -18.70 21.51
C VAL A 906 15.87 -18.05 21.02
N GLY A 907 16.74 -17.66 21.95
CA GLY A 907 18.00 -17.00 21.62
C GLY A 907 17.82 -15.53 21.24
N VAL A 908 18.48 -15.11 20.17
CA VAL A 908 18.47 -13.73 19.69
C VAL A 908 17.52 -13.57 18.49
N LEU A 909 17.03 -12.33 18.29
CA LEU A 909 16.28 -11.99 17.08
C LEU A 909 17.11 -12.33 15.83
N ASN A 910 16.46 -12.97 14.85
CA ASN A 910 17.10 -13.35 13.57
C ASN A 910 18.36 -14.25 13.73
N GLY A 911 18.42 -15.02 14.83
CA GLY A 911 19.56 -15.89 15.13
C GLY A 911 19.64 -17.18 14.33
N SER A 912 18.59 -17.57 13.60
CA SER A 912 18.54 -18.78 12.79
C SER A 912 18.43 -18.43 11.30
N ARG A 913 18.72 -19.39 10.40
CA ARG A 913 18.71 -19.20 8.95
C ARG A 913 17.76 -20.17 8.25
N LYS A 914 17.03 -19.65 7.25
CA LYS A 914 16.25 -20.45 6.31
C LYS A 914 17.18 -21.25 5.39
N PRO A 915 16.69 -22.27 4.66
CA PRO A 915 17.48 -23.04 3.68
C PRO A 915 18.04 -22.16 2.55
N TRP A 916 19.11 -22.68 1.91
CA TRP A 916 19.67 -22.11 0.69
C TRP A 916 18.64 -22.16 -0.45
N GLN A 917 18.75 -21.21 -1.37
CA GLN A 917 17.92 -21.09 -2.56
C GLN A 917 18.78 -21.26 -3.82
N TYR A 918 18.28 -22.02 -4.80
CA TYR A 918 18.98 -22.31 -6.05
C TYR A 918 18.04 -22.16 -7.22
N LYS A 919 18.51 -21.56 -8.30
CA LYS A 919 17.74 -21.43 -9.53
C LYS A 919 18.64 -21.50 -10.75
N ILE A 920 18.20 -22.21 -11.78
CA ILE A 920 18.84 -22.23 -13.09
C ILE A 920 17.79 -21.88 -14.13
N ASP A 921 18.06 -20.86 -14.94
CA ASP A 921 17.26 -20.46 -16.10
C ASP A 921 18.06 -20.74 -17.37
N LEU A 922 17.36 -21.15 -18.44
CA LEU A 922 17.96 -21.46 -19.74
C LEU A 922 17.20 -20.71 -20.84
N THR A 923 17.96 -20.09 -21.75
CA THR A 923 17.41 -19.54 -22.99
C THR A 923 18.20 -20.11 -24.16
N ALA A 924 17.52 -20.78 -25.08
CA ALA A 924 18.12 -21.27 -26.32
C ALA A 924 17.49 -20.52 -27.51
N ASN A 925 18.30 -20.05 -28.46
CA ASN A 925 17.81 -19.33 -29.62
C ASN A 925 18.53 -19.74 -30.91
N LYS A 926 17.82 -19.57 -32.03
CA LYS A 926 18.36 -19.73 -33.39
C LYS A 926 17.86 -18.58 -34.26
N VAL A 927 18.79 -17.92 -34.93
CA VAL A 927 18.49 -16.80 -35.84
C VAL A 927 18.79 -17.22 -37.28
N TRP A 928 17.80 -17.04 -38.17
CA TRP A 928 17.97 -17.19 -39.63
C TRP A 928 17.94 -15.79 -40.28
N TYR A 929 18.84 -15.61 -41.20
CA TYR A 929 18.91 -14.40 -42.03
C TYR A 929 18.43 -14.71 -43.44
N TYR A 930 17.58 -13.88 -43.99
CA TYR A 930 17.08 -13.96 -45.34
C TYR A 930 17.08 -12.59 -46.04
N ALA A 931 16.71 -12.51 -47.30
CA ALA A 931 16.75 -11.31 -48.11
C ALA A 931 18.13 -10.61 -48.11
N LYS A 932 19.21 -11.38 -48.31
CA LYS A 932 20.61 -10.92 -48.26
C LYS A 932 21.00 -10.32 -46.88
N GLY A 933 20.46 -10.90 -45.81
CA GLY A 933 20.77 -10.49 -44.43
C GLY A 933 19.98 -9.28 -43.91
N LYS A 934 19.03 -8.77 -44.69
CA LYS A 934 18.21 -7.60 -44.30
C LYS A 934 17.06 -7.95 -43.38
N LYS A 935 16.60 -9.21 -43.39
CA LYS A 935 15.49 -9.71 -42.57
C LYS A 935 15.92 -10.89 -41.71
N THR A 936 15.29 -11.03 -40.57
CA THR A 936 15.60 -12.11 -39.62
C THR A 936 14.34 -12.82 -39.16
N VAL A 937 14.47 -14.12 -38.93
CA VAL A 937 13.55 -14.90 -38.13
C VAL A 937 14.35 -15.51 -36.98
N GLU A 938 13.92 -15.22 -35.76
CA GLU A 938 14.48 -15.82 -34.56
C GLU A 938 13.42 -16.69 -33.91
N ILE A 939 13.78 -17.93 -33.59
CA ILE A 939 12.99 -18.79 -32.71
C ILE A 939 13.80 -18.99 -31.44
N TYR A 940 13.16 -18.81 -30.29
CA TYR A 940 13.81 -19.04 -29.02
C TYR A 940 12.90 -19.75 -28.03
N ALA A 941 13.51 -20.55 -27.16
CA ALA A 941 12.84 -21.19 -26.02
C ALA A 941 13.46 -20.66 -24.74
N GLN A 942 12.62 -20.29 -23.80
CA GLN A 942 13.03 -19.85 -22.47
C GLN A 942 12.45 -20.80 -21.43
N VAL A 943 13.32 -21.36 -20.60
CA VAL A 943 12.94 -22.23 -19.48
C VAL A 943 13.40 -21.57 -18.19
N LEU A 944 12.46 -21.08 -17.41
CA LEU A 944 12.71 -20.53 -16.07
C LEU A 944 12.62 -21.66 -15.05
N ASN A 945 13.57 -21.69 -14.09
CA ASN A 945 13.66 -22.74 -13.08
C ASN A 945 13.73 -24.16 -13.72
N VAL A 946 14.75 -24.38 -14.54
CA VAL A 946 14.95 -25.64 -15.30
C VAL A 946 14.83 -26.88 -14.41
N LEU A 947 15.42 -26.83 -13.21
CA LEU A 947 15.43 -27.94 -12.26
C LEU A 947 14.10 -28.13 -11.53
N ASN A 948 13.14 -27.24 -11.72
CA ASN A 948 11.88 -27.16 -10.97
C ASN A 948 12.11 -27.19 -9.45
N THR A 949 13.12 -26.46 -8.99
CA THR A 949 13.48 -26.40 -7.57
C THR A 949 12.40 -25.67 -6.78
N GLN A 950 11.91 -26.30 -5.73
CA GLN A 950 11.00 -25.70 -4.74
C GLN A 950 11.85 -25.01 -3.66
N ASN A 951 12.32 -23.79 -3.93
CA ASN A 951 13.06 -23.04 -2.93
C ASN A 951 12.14 -22.60 -1.80
N VAL A 952 12.58 -22.82 -0.56
CA VAL A 952 11.86 -22.39 0.64
C VAL A 952 12.11 -20.91 0.87
N LEU A 953 11.05 -20.10 0.77
CA LEU A 953 11.09 -18.64 1.01
C LEU A 953 10.72 -18.30 2.45
N ASN A 954 9.72 -18.99 3.00
CA ASN A 954 9.27 -18.82 4.37
C ASN A 954 9.11 -20.14 5.08
N ILE A 955 9.18 -20.11 6.39
CA ILE A 955 9.06 -21.26 7.28
C ILE A 955 8.21 -20.90 8.48
N TYR A 956 7.69 -21.91 9.17
CA TYR A 956 7.05 -21.73 10.47
C TYR A 956 8.12 -21.69 11.56
N PRO A 957 8.19 -20.60 12.38
CA PRO A 957 9.36 -20.33 13.22
C PRO A 957 9.60 -21.31 14.36
N PHE A 958 8.61 -22.09 14.77
CA PHE A 958 8.79 -23.12 15.80
C PHE A 958 9.45 -24.38 15.24
N THR A 959 8.91 -24.91 14.16
CA THR A 959 9.40 -26.16 13.56
C THR A 959 10.59 -25.95 12.63
N GLY A 960 10.71 -24.79 11.98
CA GLY A 960 11.61 -24.54 10.86
C GLY A 960 11.15 -25.21 9.56
N SER A 961 9.97 -25.79 9.51
CA SER A 961 9.35 -26.41 8.33
C SER A 961 8.59 -25.36 7.50
N PRO A 962 8.54 -25.48 6.16
CA PRO A 962 7.68 -24.65 5.32
C PRO A 962 6.21 -25.12 5.27
N THR A 963 5.89 -26.31 5.82
CA THR A 963 4.57 -26.98 5.68
C THR A 963 3.96 -27.44 7.01
N ASP A 964 4.61 -27.22 8.12
CA ASP A 964 4.13 -27.63 9.45
C ASP A 964 4.57 -26.64 10.52
N ASP A 965 3.62 -26.04 11.24
CA ASP A 965 3.88 -25.13 12.34
C ASP A 965 3.96 -25.85 13.71
N GLY A 966 3.66 -27.15 13.76
CA GLY A 966 3.63 -27.96 14.98
C GLY A 966 2.40 -27.70 15.87
N TYR A 967 1.45 -26.90 15.42
CA TYR A 967 0.30 -26.52 16.25
C TYR A 967 -0.63 -27.68 16.56
N LEU A 968 -1.06 -28.46 15.53
CA LEU A 968 -2.00 -29.57 15.72
C LEU A 968 -1.47 -30.62 16.69
N SER A 969 -0.16 -30.85 16.75
CA SER A 969 0.46 -31.80 17.69
C SER A 969 0.70 -31.21 19.10
N SER A 970 0.52 -29.91 19.27
CA SER A 970 0.66 -29.24 20.56
C SER A 970 -0.57 -29.46 21.48
N SER A 971 -0.42 -29.31 22.80
CA SER A 971 -1.55 -29.38 23.75
C SER A 971 -2.65 -28.38 23.42
N ARG A 972 -2.30 -27.18 22.95
CA ARG A 972 -3.27 -26.15 22.51
C ARG A 972 -4.01 -26.54 21.25
N GLY A 973 -3.30 -27.06 20.26
CA GLY A 973 -3.91 -27.57 19.04
C GLY A 973 -4.87 -28.73 19.31
N GLN A 974 -4.49 -29.65 20.21
CA GLN A 974 -5.39 -30.74 20.63
C GLN A 974 -6.65 -30.22 21.34
N GLN A 975 -6.50 -29.18 22.18
CA GLN A 975 -7.67 -28.51 22.78
C GLN A 975 -8.54 -27.84 21.72
N ALA A 976 -7.94 -27.12 20.73
CA ALA A 976 -8.68 -26.50 19.65
C ALA A 976 -9.48 -27.52 18.85
N ILE A 977 -8.90 -28.68 18.55
CA ILE A 977 -9.57 -29.80 17.87
C ILE A 977 -10.83 -30.25 18.66
N LEU A 978 -10.71 -30.37 19.97
CA LEU A 978 -11.82 -30.83 20.85
C LEU A 978 -12.98 -29.82 20.88
N PHE A 979 -12.72 -28.52 20.74
CA PHE A 979 -13.74 -27.48 20.85
C PHE A 979 -14.29 -26.99 19.50
N THR A 980 -13.81 -27.55 18.36
CA THR A 980 -14.36 -27.20 17.04
C THR A 980 -15.64 -27.95 16.72
N THR A 981 -16.42 -27.39 15.80
CA THR A 981 -17.67 -28.00 15.32
C THR A 981 -17.44 -29.40 14.75
N ASN A 982 -16.36 -29.59 13.99
CA ASN A 982 -15.96 -30.89 13.42
C ASN A 982 -14.43 -31.05 13.50
N ALA A 983 -13.98 -31.88 14.43
CA ALA A 983 -12.56 -32.12 14.72
C ALA A 983 -11.74 -32.54 13.49
N GLN A 984 -12.30 -33.45 12.70
CA GLN A 984 -11.60 -33.96 11.53
C GLN A 984 -11.54 -32.94 10.37
N SER A 985 -12.64 -32.24 10.10
CA SER A 985 -12.67 -31.16 9.12
C SER A 985 -11.64 -30.06 9.48
N PHE A 986 -11.59 -29.66 10.76
CA PHE A 986 -10.61 -28.72 11.23
C PHE A 986 -9.18 -29.19 10.97
N ALA A 987 -8.86 -30.43 11.33
CA ALA A 987 -7.52 -30.98 11.11
C ALA A 987 -7.16 -31.07 9.63
N ASP A 988 -8.09 -31.53 8.79
CA ASP A 988 -7.90 -31.64 7.33
C ASP A 988 -7.64 -30.27 6.71
N LEU A 989 -8.47 -29.27 6.98
CA LEU A 989 -8.34 -27.93 6.43
C LEU A 989 -7.14 -27.16 7.02
N TYR A 990 -6.77 -27.42 8.28
CA TYR A 990 -5.57 -26.87 8.88
C TYR A 990 -4.33 -27.36 8.15
N ASN A 991 -4.23 -28.67 7.91
CA ASN A 991 -3.11 -29.25 7.15
C ASN A 991 -3.01 -28.69 5.74
N VAL A 992 -4.14 -28.48 5.04
CA VAL A 992 -4.16 -27.81 3.73
C VAL A 992 -3.63 -26.37 3.84
N SER A 993 -4.01 -25.64 4.88
CA SER A 993 -3.58 -24.24 5.08
C SER A 993 -2.08 -24.14 5.41
N MET A 994 -1.50 -25.16 6.05
CA MET A 994 -0.06 -25.21 6.36
C MET A 994 0.80 -25.35 5.09
N VAL A 995 0.31 -25.93 4.03
CA VAL A 995 0.97 -25.97 2.72
C VAL A 995 0.79 -24.63 2.02
N ASN A 996 1.22 -23.55 2.68
CA ASN A 996 1.09 -22.21 2.13
C ASN A 996 2.03 -22.01 0.93
N PRO A 997 1.49 -21.74 -0.27
CA PRO A 997 2.32 -21.60 -1.48
C PRO A 997 3.27 -20.40 -1.45
N PHE A 998 3.03 -19.39 -0.60
CA PHE A 998 3.95 -18.27 -0.40
C PHE A 998 5.22 -18.66 0.37
N ASN A 999 5.26 -19.88 0.93
CA ASN A 999 6.47 -20.41 1.53
C ASN A 999 7.46 -20.97 0.50
N PHE A 1000 7.09 -20.99 -0.80
CA PHE A 1000 7.88 -21.57 -1.86
C PHE A 1000 8.05 -20.64 -3.06
N SER A 1001 9.13 -20.87 -3.83
CA SER A 1001 9.35 -20.19 -5.11
C SER A 1001 8.38 -20.68 -6.18
N ILE A 1002 8.29 -19.93 -7.28
CA ILE A 1002 7.48 -20.32 -8.44
C ILE A 1002 8.06 -21.58 -9.14
N PRO A 1003 7.23 -22.44 -9.74
CA PRO A 1003 7.66 -23.64 -10.45
C PRO A 1003 8.34 -23.29 -11.77
N ARG A 1004 8.79 -24.35 -12.49
CA ARG A 1004 9.31 -24.24 -13.84
C ARG A 1004 8.26 -23.65 -14.79
N GLN A 1005 8.70 -22.72 -15.65
CA GLN A 1005 7.91 -22.13 -16.72
C GLN A 1005 8.65 -22.30 -18.05
N ILE A 1006 7.93 -22.66 -19.11
CA ILE A 1006 8.51 -22.86 -20.44
C ILE A 1006 7.79 -21.96 -21.43
N ARG A 1007 8.55 -21.16 -22.16
CA ARG A 1007 8.03 -20.21 -23.14
C ARG A 1007 8.72 -20.44 -24.50
N LEU A 1008 7.94 -20.38 -25.56
CA LEU A 1008 8.44 -20.37 -26.93
C LEU A 1008 8.15 -19.00 -27.55
N GLY A 1009 9.17 -18.41 -28.14
CA GLY A 1009 9.05 -17.11 -28.81
C GLY A 1009 9.48 -17.19 -30.28
N VAL A 1010 8.81 -16.41 -31.11
CA VAL A 1010 9.18 -16.14 -32.50
C VAL A 1010 9.29 -14.64 -32.68
N ARG A 1011 10.43 -14.21 -33.21
CA ARG A 1011 10.69 -12.79 -33.50
C ARG A 1011 11.04 -12.62 -34.98
N LEU A 1012 10.33 -11.73 -35.65
CA LEU A 1012 10.54 -11.35 -37.03
C LEU A 1012 11.21 -9.97 -37.08
N GLY A 1013 12.35 -9.82 -37.74
CA GLY A 1013 13.01 -8.54 -37.98
C GLY A 1013 12.91 -8.18 -39.46
N LEU A 1014 12.46 -6.95 -39.76
CA LEU A 1014 12.24 -6.39 -41.12
C LEU A 1014 13.30 -5.34 -41.46
#